data_734540e3e534d2049bd008f6f7759458
#
_entry.id   734540e3e534d2049bd008f6f7759458
#
_cell.length_a   1.000
_cell.length_b   1.000
_cell.length_c   1.000
_cell.angle_alpha   90.00
_cell.angle_beta   90.00
_cell.angle_gamma   90.00
#
_symmetry.space_group_name_H-M   'P 1'
#
loop_
_entity.id
_entity.type
_entity.pdbx_description
1 polymer ?
#
loop_
_entity_poly.entity_id
_entity_poly.type
_entity_poly.pdbx_seq_one_letter_code
_entity_poly.pdbx_strand_id
1 'polypeptide(L)'
;MNKIKQFIKKTATCILLAFAVGGWAYAEGNPKPFVIPELKTWEGAEGRFTPNGRIVTEGNSKELQQVAQALSADYLTMFGRDLKVVKGKAKVGDIVLSLQKDESLGAEGYKMNIGDQLHITAATTQGVYWGTRTLLQMTELQGASIAKGATTDIPEYALRGFMIDVGRKFAPMSYLENLVKVMAYYKMNTLQVHLNDNGFRQFFNNDWNKTQAAFRLECDTYPGLTAKDGSYSKQEFINLQKLGESNFVEIIPEIDVPAHSLAFTQYKPEIGSKEYGMDHLDLFNPETYKFVDGLFKEYLEGSEPVFRGKRVHIGTDEYSNAKKEVVEKFREFTDHYIKYVESFGKQAMVWGALTHAKGETPVKSENVIMNCWYNGYANPKDMKELGYQLVSIPDGAVYIVPAAGYYYDYLNCDYLYKHWTPASIGNQKFEENDPAILGGMFAVWNDHVNGISVKDIHHRVYPALQTLSVKCWTGCKTQLPYSIFDKERMNLSEAPGVNELGKLPNGIKEYTVAQVKPGMTLALEEVGYDYTVTFTIEGENENKGTELFRSANAVFYLSDPVEGKLGYYRDGFLNRFNYRINKGEKAVITIQGNNKMTRLYVNGEKKEELGPQTIYVMREQDKVNNHYGQEYNAFTPTMYNPREKMHYQRTLVFPLRKAGEFKSNVTNLKVYDSILEEWYIKSF
;
A
#
# COMPACT_ATOMS: atom_id res chain seq x y z
N MET A 1 -52.13 -35.58 -7.28
CA MET A 1 -52.34 -34.15 -7.02
C MET A 1 -53.00 -33.85 -5.67
N ASN A 2 -53.73 -34.73 -5.04
CA ASN A 2 -54.40 -34.45 -3.75
C ASN A 2 -53.53 -34.65 -2.47
N LYS A 3 -52.37 -35.31 -2.53
CA LYS A 3 -51.50 -35.51 -1.38
C LYS A 3 -50.51 -34.34 -1.14
N ILE A 4 -50.23 -33.56 -2.18
CA ILE A 4 -49.33 -32.39 -2.09
C ILE A 4 -50.06 -31.17 -1.50
N LYS A 5 -51.33 -31.02 -1.74
CA LYS A 5 -52.14 -29.93 -1.16
C LYS A 5 -52.43 -30.10 0.34
N GLN A 6 -52.38 -31.33 0.88
CA GLN A 6 -52.54 -31.56 2.33
C GLN A 6 -51.23 -31.30 3.11
N PHE A 7 -50.05 -31.46 2.47
CA PHE A 7 -48.79 -31.20 3.11
C PHE A 7 -48.50 -29.68 3.24
N ILE A 8 -48.89 -28.89 2.24
CA ILE A 8 -48.74 -27.43 2.28
C ILE A 8 -49.68 -26.76 3.29
N LYS A 9 -50.89 -27.32 3.52
CA LYS A 9 -51.81 -26.80 4.54
C LYS A 9 -51.41 -27.10 5.99
N LYS A 10 -50.66 -28.18 6.24
CA LYS A 10 -50.16 -28.50 7.58
C LYS A 10 -48.90 -27.74 7.98
N THR A 11 -48.09 -27.33 7.02
CA THR A 11 -46.88 -26.55 7.27
C THR A 11 -47.19 -25.06 7.46
N ALA A 12 -48.26 -24.55 6.85
CA ALA A 12 -48.68 -23.15 7.04
C ALA A 12 -49.39 -22.88 8.38
N THR A 13 -49.94 -23.92 9.04
CA THR A 13 -50.67 -23.79 10.34
C THR A 13 -49.72 -23.92 11.54
N CYS A 14 -48.53 -24.50 11.37
CA CYS A 14 -47.51 -24.55 12.42
C CYS A 14 -46.64 -23.30 12.54
N ILE A 15 -46.67 -22.40 11.54
CA ILE A 15 -45.92 -21.14 11.58
C ILE A 15 -46.74 -19.98 12.17
N LEU A 16 -48.07 -20.14 12.31
CA LEU A 16 -48.96 -19.10 12.81
C LEU A 16 -49.38 -19.26 14.30
N LEU A 17 -48.86 -20.23 15.02
CA LEU A 17 -49.16 -20.45 16.44
C LEU A 17 -47.98 -20.26 17.39
N ALA A 18 -46.87 -19.68 16.90
CA ALA A 18 -45.69 -19.35 17.74
C ALA A 18 -45.60 -17.85 18.06
N PHE A 19 -46.63 -17.04 17.76
CA PHE A 19 -46.61 -15.57 18.03
C PHE A 19 -47.78 -15.16 18.94
N ALA A 20 -48.00 -15.85 20.03
CA ALA A 20 -48.93 -15.35 21.06
C ALA A 20 -48.48 -15.80 22.45
N VAL A 21 -47.23 -15.53 22.81
CA VAL A 21 -46.82 -15.42 24.21
C VAL A 21 -46.17 -14.04 24.30
N GLY A 22 -46.86 -13.12 24.99
CA GLY A 22 -46.41 -11.76 25.20
C GLY A 22 -45.08 -11.76 25.98
N GLY A 23 -43.97 -11.76 25.22
CA GLY A 23 -42.66 -11.30 25.65
C GLY A 23 -42.55 -9.86 25.19
N TRP A 24 -42.30 -8.95 26.09
CA TRP A 24 -41.80 -7.63 25.79
C TRP A 24 -40.56 -7.84 24.94
N ALA A 25 -40.68 -7.63 23.60
CA ALA A 25 -39.51 -7.50 22.77
C ALA A 25 -38.79 -6.24 23.26
N TYR A 26 -37.75 -6.43 24.06
CA TYR A 26 -36.75 -5.38 24.17
C TYR A 26 -36.34 -5.08 22.73
N ALA A 27 -36.62 -3.87 22.27
CA ALA A 27 -36.11 -3.41 21.00
C ALA A 27 -34.58 -3.54 21.08
N GLU A 28 -34.04 -4.53 20.42
CA GLU A 28 -32.59 -4.63 20.30
C GLU A 28 -32.10 -3.38 19.61
N GLY A 29 -31.19 -2.63 20.23
CA GLY A 29 -30.60 -1.43 19.64
C GLY A 29 -29.90 -1.76 18.31
N ASN A 30 -29.52 -0.74 17.55
CA ASN A 30 -28.87 -0.91 16.26
C ASN A 30 -27.69 -1.90 16.33
N PRO A 31 -27.52 -2.81 15.37
CA PRO A 31 -26.38 -3.70 15.30
C PRO A 31 -25.05 -2.95 15.16
N LYS A 32 -23.94 -3.60 15.56
CA LYS A 32 -22.60 -3.04 15.39
C LYS A 32 -22.32 -2.71 13.92
N PRO A 33 -21.96 -1.46 13.61
CA PRO A 33 -21.67 -1.07 12.22
C PRO A 33 -20.38 -1.73 11.73
N PHE A 34 -20.33 -2.07 10.43
CA PHE A 34 -19.08 -2.44 9.79
C PHE A 34 -18.21 -1.21 9.61
N VAL A 35 -16.97 -1.28 10.05
CA VAL A 35 -15.89 -0.32 9.81
C VAL A 35 -14.55 -1.05 9.86
N ILE A 36 -13.51 -0.47 9.28
CA ILE A 36 -12.15 -0.98 9.30
C ILE A 36 -11.22 0.07 9.93
N PRO A 37 -10.54 -0.25 11.03
CA PRO A 37 -10.62 -1.46 11.85
C PRO A 37 -11.99 -1.65 12.52
N GLU A 38 -12.32 -2.91 12.83
CA GLU A 38 -13.54 -3.27 13.57
C GLU A 38 -13.59 -2.56 14.94
N LEU A 39 -14.75 -2.02 15.31
CA LEU A 39 -14.94 -1.43 16.65
C LEU A 39 -14.80 -2.51 17.74
N LYS A 40 -14.05 -2.21 18.78
CA LYS A 40 -13.89 -3.15 19.90
C LYS A 40 -15.15 -3.31 20.72
N THR A 41 -15.89 -2.22 20.93
CA THR A 41 -17.16 -2.23 21.66
C THR A 41 -18.24 -1.58 20.84
N TRP A 42 -19.48 -1.94 21.07
CA TRP A 42 -20.65 -1.27 20.52
C TRP A 42 -21.88 -1.51 21.40
N GLU A 43 -22.50 -0.42 21.83
CA GLU A 43 -23.79 -0.42 22.51
C GLU A 43 -24.78 0.28 21.61
N GLY A 44 -25.59 -0.50 20.88
CA GLY A 44 -26.59 0.03 19.95
C GLY A 44 -27.72 0.73 20.68
N ALA A 45 -28.17 1.86 20.14
CA ALA A 45 -29.38 2.56 20.58
C ALA A 45 -30.41 2.56 19.45
N GLU A 46 -31.67 2.85 19.76
CA GLU A 46 -32.72 2.96 18.76
C GLU A 46 -32.61 4.23 17.92
N GLY A 47 -32.98 4.12 16.64
CA GLY A 47 -33.10 5.25 15.72
C GLY A 47 -31.79 5.57 14.99
N ARG A 48 -31.81 6.68 14.28
CA ARG A 48 -30.71 7.09 13.40
C ARG A 48 -30.34 8.56 13.66
N PHE A 49 -29.10 8.90 13.41
CA PHE A 49 -28.54 10.24 13.47
C PHE A 49 -28.30 10.77 12.05
N THR A 50 -28.73 12.00 11.78
CA THR A 50 -28.45 12.71 10.53
C THR A 50 -27.77 14.03 10.84
N PRO A 51 -26.56 14.29 10.31
CA PRO A 51 -25.87 15.55 10.50
C PRO A 51 -26.70 16.75 9.97
N ASN A 52 -26.75 17.84 10.73
CA ASN A 52 -27.44 19.09 10.36
C ASN A 52 -26.56 20.11 9.60
N GLY A 53 -25.32 19.69 9.21
CA GLY A 53 -24.36 20.54 8.48
C GLY A 53 -23.38 21.30 9.37
N ARG A 54 -23.24 20.97 10.67
CA ARG A 54 -22.31 21.65 11.58
C ARG A 54 -21.38 20.67 12.30
N ILE A 55 -20.10 21.07 12.40
CA ILE A 55 -19.11 20.49 13.29
C ILE A 55 -18.78 21.50 14.37
N VAL A 56 -19.00 21.15 15.63
CA VAL A 56 -18.74 22.00 16.80
C VAL A 56 -17.46 21.51 17.47
N THR A 57 -16.50 22.42 17.70
CA THR A 57 -15.31 22.13 18.50
C THR A 57 -15.48 22.70 19.90
N GLU A 58 -15.29 21.86 20.94
CA GLU A 58 -15.28 22.31 22.33
C GLU A 58 -13.86 22.70 22.75
N GLY A 59 -13.74 23.87 23.40
CA GLY A 59 -12.46 24.44 23.79
C GLY A 59 -11.78 25.27 22.70
N ASN A 60 -10.50 25.63 22.95
CA ASN A 60 -9.74 26.57 22.10
C ASN A 60 -8.51 25.94 21.41
N SER A 61 -8.41 24.59 21.37
CA SER A 61 -7.29 23.93 20.67
C SER A 61 -7.32 24.25 19.18
N LYS A 62 -6.19 24.73 18.65
CA LYS A 62 -5.99 24.95 17.21
C LYS A 62 -5.91 23.64 16.47
N GLU A 63 -5.26 22.65 17.07
CA GLU A 63 -5.10 21.32 16.51
C GLU A 63 -6.45 20.60 16.38
N LEU A 64 -7.34 20.76 17.37
CA LEU A 64 -8.70 20.21 17.28
C LEU A 64 -9.52 20.89 16.16
N GLN A 65 -9.33 22.21 15.96
CA GLN A 65 -9.93 22.91 14.83
C GLN A 65 -9.43 22.42 13.48
N GLN A 66 -8.14 22.07 13.37
CA GLN A 66 -7.58 21.46 12.15
C GLN A 66 -8.21 20.09 11.87
N VAL A 67 -8.41 19.26 12.90
CA VAL A 67 -9.13 17.98 12.76
C VAL A 67 -10.58 18.20 12.28
N ALA A 68 -11.26 19.20 12.81
CA ALA A 68 -12.62 19.54 12.38
C ALA A 68 -12.66 20.03 10.93
N GLN A 69 -11.69 20.83 10.50
CA GLN A 69 -11.56 21.30 9.12
C GLN A 69 -11.26 20.14 8.16
N ALA A 70 -10.37 19.20 8.56
CA ALA A 70 -10.10 17.99 7.80
C ALA A 70 -11.36 17.13 7.63
N LEU A 71 -12.13 16.91 8.71
CA LEU A 71 -13.40 16.20 8.63
C LEU A 71 -14.39 16.90 7.68
N SER A 72 -14.50 18.24 7.74
CA SER A 72 -15.36 19.01 6.84
C SER A 72 -14.98 18.84 5.37
N ALA A 73 -13.68 18.93 5.05
CA ALA A 73 -13.16 18.77 3.71
C ALA A 73 -13.37 17.34 3.17
N ASP A 74 -13.08 16.34 4.00
CA ASP A 74 -13.27 14.93 3.66
C ASP A 74 -14.74 14.59 3.44
N TYR A 75 -15.63 15.13 4.30
CA TYR A 75 -17.07 14.91 4.19
C TYR A 75 -17.64 15.52 2.90
N LEU A 76 -17.18 16.73 2.56
CA LEU A 76 -17.51 17.38 1.28
C LEU A 76 -17.03 16.54 0.09
N THR A 77 -15.78 16.08 0.14
CA THR A 77 -15.15 15.28 -0.93
C THR A 77 -15.89 13.95 -1.16
N MET A 78 -16.23 13.24 -0.09
CA MET A 78 -16.87 11.92 -0.19
C MET A 78 -18.36 11.99 -0.48
N PHE A 79 -19.09 12.97 0.13
CA PHE A 79 -20.54 12.95 0.14
C PHE A 79 -21.18 14.19 -0.50
N GLY A 80 -20.40 15.15 -0.99
CA GLY A 80 -20.90 16.39 -1.60
C GLY A 80 -21.65 17.30 -0.64
N ARG A 81 -21.43 17.16 0.68
CA ARG A 81 -22.09 17.92 1.74
C ARG A 81 -21.11 18.78 2.51
N ASP A 82 -21.38 20.06 2.58
CA ASP A 82 -20.59 21.00 3.39
C ASP A 82 -20.99 20.93 4.87
N LEU A 83 -20.02 20.68 5.75
CA LEU A 83 -20.17 20.70 7.20
C LEU A 83 -19.39 21.90 7.77
N LYS A 84 -20.10 22.96 8.21
CA LYS A 84 -19.47 24.16 8.70
C LYS A 84 -18.85 23.97 10.09
N VAL A 85 -17.56 24.24 10.21
CA VAL A 85 -16.87 24.25 11.51
C VAL A 85 -17.22 25.52 12.28
N VAL A 86 -17.78 25.35 13.48
CA VAL A 86 -18.24 26.43 14.31
C VAL A 86 -17.83 26.24 15.78
N LYS A 87 -17.77 27.35 16.53
CA LYS A 87 -17.64 27.37 18.01
C LYS A 87 -19.00 27.64 18.63
N GLY A 88 -19.24 27.11 19.82
CA GLY A 88 -20.44 27.45 20.59
C GLY A 88 -21.17 26.23 21.15
N LYS A 89 -22.42 26.41 21.56
CA LYS A 89 -23.25 25.32 22.08
C LYS A 89 -23.69 24.38 20.95
N ALA A 90 -23.55 23.10 21.20
CA ALA A 90 -24.05 22.06 20.33
C ALA A 90 -25.58 22.03 20.31
N LYS A 91 -26.16 21.71 19.15
CA LYS A 91 -27.58 21.56 18.89
C LYS A 91 -27.85 20.15 18.35
N VAL A 92 -29.12 19.78 18.35
CA VAL A 92 -29.56 18.53 17.72
C VAL A 92 -29.03 18.44 16.27
N GLY A 93 -28.42 17.30 15.90
CA GLY A 93 -27.84 17.06 14.59
C GLY A 93 -26.40 17.56 14.42
N ASP A 94 -25.80 18.22 15.43
CA ASP A 94 -24.38 18.60 15.36
C ASP A 94 -23.44 17.40 15.56
N ILE A 95 -22.27 17.48 14.90
CA ILE A 95 -21.11 16.65 15.21
C ILE A 95 -20.23 17.45 16.16
N VAL A 96 -19.93 16.91 17.33
CA VAL A 96 -19.17 17.57 18.39
C VAL A 96 -17.83 16.89 18.57
N LEU A 97 -16.75 17.65 18.46
CA LEU A 97 -15.40 17.18 18.71
C LEU A 97 -14.87 17.79 20.00
N SER A 98 -14.39 16.98 20.92
CA SER A 98 -13.88 17.44 22.20
C SER A 98 -12.63 16.70 22.67
N LEU A 99 -11.81 17.40 23.47
CA LEU A 99 -10.67 16.83 24.17
C LEU A 99 -11.00 16.72 25.66
N GLN A 100 -10.86 15.52 26.20
CA GLN A 100 -11.08 15.25 27.62
C GLN A 100 -9.94 14.38 28.15
N LYS A 101 -9.31 14.80 29.25
CA LYS A 101 -8.28 13.97 29.88
C LYS A 101 -8.92 12.65 30.37
N ASP A 102 -8.48 11.57 29.75
CA ASP A 102 -8.87 10.19 30.09
C ASP A 102 -7.69 9.28 29.79
N GLU A 103 -6.96 8.88 30.85
CA GLU A 103 -5.75 8.06 30.72
C GLU A 103 -6.06 6.66 30.18
N SER A 104 -7.30 6.17 30.35
CA SER A 104 -7.70 4.86 29.84
C SER A 104 -7.75 4.79 28.32
N LEU A 105 -7.88 5.94 27.64
CA LEU A 105 -7.88 6.02 26.18
C LEU A 105 -6.48 6.02 25.56
N GLY A 106 -5.44 6.29 26.37
CA GLY A 106 -4.09 6.48 25.84
C GLY A 106 -4.02 7.63 24.82
N ALA A 107 -3.02 7.56 23.93
CA ALA A 107 -2.82 8.61 22.93
C ALA A 107 -3.75 8.50 21.72
N GLU A 108 -4.32 7.33 21.45
CA GLU A 108 -5.01 7.06 20.16
C GLU A 108 -6.47 6.59 20.34
N GLY A 109 -6.89 6.25 21.57
CA GLY A 109 -8.26 5.83 21.81
C GLY A 109 -9.23 6.99 21.77
N TYR A 110 -10.50 6.67 21.49
CA TYR A 110 -11.60 7.62 21.46
C TYR A 110 -12.91 7.00 21.97
N LYS A 111 -13.82 7.85 22.39
CA LYS A 111 -15.22 7.54 22.65
C LYS A 111 -16.07 8.20 21.57
N MET A 112 -17.03 7.48 21.05
CA MET A 112 -18.05 8.02 20.14
C MET A 112 -19.42 7.71 20.70
N ASN A 113 -20.25 8.75 20.87
CA ASN A 113 -21.64 8.62 21.29
C ASN A 113 -22.55 9.26 20.25
N ILE A 114 -23.41 8.45 19.65
CA ILE A 114 -24.31 8.85 18.57
C ILE A 114 -25.75 8.86 19.12
N GLY A 115 -26.19 10.00 19.57
CA GLY A 115 -27.54 10.29 20.06
C GLY A 115 -28.26 11.29 19.16
N ASP A 116 -28.85 12.34 19.78
CA ASP A 116 -29.38 13.51 19.06
C ASP A 116 -28.28 14.46 18.58
N GLN A 117 -27.10 14.31 19.13
CA GLN A 117 -25.83 14.85 18.70
C GLN A 117 -24.86 13.68 18.54
N LEU A 118 -23.83 13.85 17.71
CA LEU A 118 -22.74 12.87 17.60
C LEU A 118 -21.52 13.46 18.29
N HIS A 119 -21.05 12.85 19.37
CA HIS A 119 -19.87 13.27 20.11
C HIS A 119 -18.70 12.34 19.82
N ILE A 120 -17.54 12.90 19.46
CA ILE A 120 -16.25 12.23 19.40
C ILE A 120 -15.34 12.88 20.43
N THR A 121 -14.94 12.13 21.44
CA THR A 121 -14.14 12.59 22.57
C THR A 121 -12.90 11.72 22.72
N ALA A 122 -11.73 12.33 22.90
CA ALA A 122 -10.48 11.62 23.14
C ALA A 122 -9.54 12.44 24.04
N ALA A 123 -8.46 11.78 24.51
CA ALA A 123 -7.43 12.48 25.28
C ALA A 123 -6.52 13.35 24.40
N THR A 124 -6.43 13.04 23.13
CA THR A 124 -5.57 13.72 22.15
C THR A 124 -6.33 14.02 20.85
N THR A 125 -5.80 14.92 20.03
CA THR A 125 -6.32 15.21 18.69
C THR A 125 -6.20 14.00 17.75
N GLN A 126 -5.19 13.14 17.92
CA GLN A 126 -5.04 11.91 17.16
C GLN A 126 -6.20 10.94 17.43
N GLY A 127 -6.59 10.76 18.68
CA GLY A 127 -7.76 9.92 19.01
C GLY A 127 -9.05 10.47 18.42
N VAL A 128 -9.28 11.82 18.49
CA VAL A 128 -10.43 12.46 17.82
C VAL A 128 -10.38 12.21 16.31
N TYR A 129 -9.21 12.35 15.68
CA TYR A 129 -9.03 12.11 14.25
C TYR A 129 -9.43 10.68 13.86
N TRP A 130 -9.00 9.65 14.64
CA TRP A 130 -9.42 8.27 14.39
C TRP A 130 -10.93 8.07 14.51
N GLY A 131 -11.57 8.73 15.46
CA GLY A 131 -13.03 8.73 15.57
C GLY A 131 -13.70 9.33 14.33
N THR A 132 -13.12 10.37 13.71
CA THR A 132 -13.65 10.96 12.47
C THR A 132 -13.55 9.98 11.29
N ARG A 133 -12.51 9.15 11.22
CA ARG A 133 -12.37 8.10 10.17
C ARG A 133 -13.48 7.05 10.31
N THR A 134 -13.78 6.64 11.54
CA THR A 134 -14.94 5.77 11.81
C THR A 134 -16.26 6.39 11.34
N LEU A 135 -16.50 7.67 11.66
CA LEU A 135 -17.70 8.38 11.21
C LEU A 135 -17.83 8.40 9.67
N LEU A 136 -16.72 8.69 8.96
CA LEU A 136 -16.73 8.72 7.49
C LEU A 136 -17.09 7.34 6.92
N GLN A 137 -16.49 6.26 7.42
CA GLN A 137 -16.79 4.89 6.96
C GLN A 137 -18.24 4.48 7.27
N MET A 138 -18.77 4.84 8.47
CA MET A 138 -20.18 4.60 8.78
C MET A 138 -21.10 5.35 7.82
N THR A 139 -20.78 6.61 7.50
CA THR A 139 -21.57 7.45 6.57
C THR A 139 -21.51 6.87 5.15
N GLU A 140 -20.33 6.40 4.71
CA GLU A 140 -20.17 5.80 3.39
C GLU A 140 -21.04 4.56 3.21
N LEU A 141 -21.07 3.68 4.20
CA LEU A 141 -21.80 2.41 4.10
C LEU A 141 -23.30 2.53 4.43
N GLN A 142 -23.70 3.47 5.28
CA GLN A 142 -25.06 3.60 5.75
C GLN A 142 -25.84 4.77 5.12
N GLY A 143 -25.15 5.63 4.36
CA GLY A 143 -25.70 6.83 3.75
C GLY A 143 -25.79 7.99 4.73
N ALA A 144 -26.61 8.99 4.37
CA ALA A 144 -26.72 10.25 5.09
C ALA A 144 -27.19 10.13 6.54
N SER A 145 -27.75 9.01 6.94
CA SER A 145 -28.29 8.76 8.27
C SER A 145 -27.64 7.48 8.82
N ILE A 146 -26.96 7.58 9.93
CA ILE A 146 -26.19 6.48 10.55
C ILE A 146 -26.85 5.96 11.83
N ALA A 147 -26.56 4.72 12.20
CA ALA A 147 -27.10 4.07 13.39
C ALA A 147 -26.70 4.81 14.69
N LYS A 148 -27.64 5.04 15.59
CA LYS A 148 -27.36 5.52 16.96
C LYS A 148 -26.75 4.42 17.81
N GLY A 149 -25.84 4.80 18.71
CA GLY A 149 -25.17 3.90 19.63
C GLY A 149 -23.91 4.54 20.21
N ALA A 150 -23.15 3.77 20.98
CA ALA A 150 -21.92 4.23 21.61
C ALA A 150 -20.80 3.21 21.47
N THR A 151 -19.56 3.72 21.39
CA THR A 151 -18.36 2.89 21.37
C THR A 151 -17.22 3.55 22.15
N THR A 152 -16.39 2.72 22.78
CA THR A 152 -15.04 3.07 23.21
C THR A 152 -14.08 2.19 22.41
N ASP A 153 -13.18 2.83 21.67
CA ASP A 153 -12.33 2.15 20.72
C ASP A 153 -10.87 2.60 20.89
N ILE A 154 -9.97 1.62 21.12
CA ILE A 154 -8.58 1.85 21.52
C ILE A 154 -7.70 0.83 20.79
N PRO A 155 -6.60 1.24 20.11
CA PRO A 155 -5.72 0.28 19.46
C PRO A 155 -5.01 -0.62 20.47
N GLU A 156 -4.78 -1.90 20.09
CA GLU A 156 -3.95 -2.81 20.87
C GLU A 156 -2.46 -2.51 20.71
N TYR A 157 -2.04 -2.05 19.54
CA TYR A 157 -0.64 -1.79 19.24
C TYR A 157 -0.42 -0.36 18.79
N ALA A 158 0.63 0.26 19.32
CA ALA A 158 0.98 1.65 19.06
C ALA A 158 1.54 1.88 17.63
N LEU A 159 2.22 0.87 17.05
CA LEU A 159 2.77 0.96 15.70
C LEU A 159 1.97 0.06 14.76
N ARG A 160 1.44 0.65 13.70
CA ARG A 160 0.65 0.00 12.65
C ARG A 160 1.16 0.49 11.31
N GLY A 161 2.04 -0.32 10.68
CA GLY A 161 2.91 0.19 9.65
C GLY A 161 2.84 -0.54 8.31
N PHE A 162 3.39 0.15 7.33
CA PHE A 162 3.69 -0.34 6.00
C PHE A 162 5.07 0.16 5.57
N MET A 163 5.87 -0.71 4.92
CA MET A 163 7.14 -0.36 4.31
C MET A 163 7.06 -0.53 2.79
N ILE A 164 7.53 0.47 2.06
CA ILE A 164 7.59 0.44 0.59
C ILE A 164 9.03 0.61 0.10
N ASP A 165 9.48 -0.33 -0.74
CA ASP A 165 10.74 -0.25 -1.46
C ASP A 165 10.59 0.65 -2.70
N VAL A 166 11.08 1.89 -2.59
CA VAL A 166 11.15 2.83 -3.71
C VAL A 166 12.52 2.82 -4.39
N GLY A 167 13.52 2.19 -3.76
CA GLY A 167 14.86 2.03 -4.31
C GLY A 167 14.84 1.22 -5.60
N ARG A 168 14.29 0.02 -5.58
CA ARG A 168 14.21 -0.86 -6.76
C ARG A 168 13.12 -0.44 -7.76
N LYS A 169 12.01 0.13 -7.29
CA LYS A 169 10.93 0.63 -8.14
C LYS A 169 10.51 2.02 -7.71
N PHE A 170 10.78 3.02 -8.55
CA PHE A 170 10.32 4.38 -8.28
C PHE A 170 8.79 4.45 -8.19
N ALA A 171 8.30 5.02 -7.10
CA ALA A 171 6.90 5.39 -6.93
C ALA A 171 6.76 6.91 -7.00
N PRO A 172 5.87 7.48 -7.83
CA PRO A 172 5.66 8.93 -7.88
C PRO A 172 5.27 9.50 -6.52
N MET A 173 5.69 10.73 -6.22
CA MET A 173 5.35 11.39 -4.95
C MET A 173 3.83 11.43 -4.71
N SER A 174 3.05 11.67 -5.75
CA SER A 174 1.57 11.64 -5.67
C SER A 174 1.01 10.30 -5.17
N TYR A 175 1.66 9.19 -5.50
CA TYR A 175 1.27 7.88 -4.97
C TYR A 175 1.61 7.75 -3.47
N LEU A 176 2.78 8.22 -3.03
CA LEU A 176 3.14 8.22 -1.61
C LEU A 176 2.19 9.12 -0.79
N GLU A 177 1.81 10.27 -1.33
CA GLU A 177 0.81 11.16 -0.71
C GLU A 177 -0.56 10.47 -0.60
N ASN A 178 -0.98 9.74 -1.64
CA ASN A 178 -2.22 8.96 -1.60
C ASN A 178 -2.13 7.80 -0.60
N LEU A 179 -0.97 7.11 -0.51
CA LEU A 179 -0.75 6.08 0.52
C LEU A 179 -0.93 6.62 1.93
N VAL A 180 -0.39 7.80 2.23
CA VAL A 180 -0.58 8.46 3.54
C VAL A 180 -2.08 8.63 3.85
N LYS A 181 -2.87 9.09 2.89
CA LYS A 181 -4.32 9.26 3.06
C LYS A 181 -5.04 7.93 3.27
N VAL A 182 -4.69 6.89 2.48
CA VAL A 182 -5.24 5.54 2.61
C VAL A 182 -4.91 4.95 3.97
N MET A 183 -3.66 5.04 4.40
CA MET A 183 -3.22 4.57 5.72
C MET A 183 -3.99 5.26 6.84
N ALA A 184 -4.10 6.58 6.80
CA ALA A 184 -4.86 7.36 7.77
C ALA A 184 -6.34 6.97 7.81
N TYR A 185 -6.97 6.74 6.65
CA TYR A 185 -8.38 6.35 6.57
C TYR A 185 -8.66 5.02 7.27
N TYR A 186 -7.69 4.10 7.21
CA TYR A 186 -7.73 2.80 7.89
C TYR A 186 -6.95 2.77 9.22
N LYS A 187 -6.65 3.93 9.82
CA LYS A 187 -5.99 4.08 11.13
C LYS A 187 -4.60 3.41 11.22
N MET A 188 -3.90 3.25 10.10
CA MET A 188 -2.48 2.93 10.07
C MET A 188 -1.69 4.22 10.31
N ASN A 189 -0.56 4.15 11.04
CA ASN A 189 0.13 5.36 11.53
C ASN A 189 1.63 5.42 11.23
N THR A 190 2.18 4.50 10.45
CA THR A 190 3.63 4.44 10.19
C THR A 190 3.92 3.99 8.76
N LEU A 191 4.51 4.87 7.94
CA LEU A 191 4.99 4.56 6.59
C LEU A 191 6.51 4.62 6.57
N GLN A 192 7.18 3.48 6.41
CA GLN A 192 8.62 3.39 6.19
C GLN A 192 8.91 3.46 4.69
N VAL A 193 9.77 4.38 4.28
CA VAL A 193 10.17 4.59 2.89
C VAL A 193 11.62 4.15 2.71
N HIS A 194 11.82 3.01 2.05
CA HIS A 194 13.13 2.43 1.77
C HIS A 194 13.73 3.09 0.53
N LEU A 195 14.65 4.06 0.76
CA LEU A 195 15.09 5.05 -0.23
C LEU A 195 16.16 4.56 -1.18
N ASN A 196 16.91 3.51 -0.82
CA ASN A 196 17.97 2.95 -1.67
C ASN A 196 17.93 1.43 -1.68
N ASP A 197 18.18 0.89 -2.85
CA ASP A 197 18.41 -0.54 -3.05
C ASP A 197 18.88 -0.83 -4.48
N ASN A 198 19.05 -2.12 -4.80
CA ASN A 198 19.48 -2.59 -6.11
C ASN A 198 18.80 -3.90 -6.54
N GLY A 199 18.74 -4.10 -7.84
CA GLY A 199 18.27 -5.35 -8.43
C GLY A 199 19.30 -6.47 -8.29
N PHE A 200 18.89 -7.70 -8.60
CA PHE A 200 19.80 -8.86 -8.59
C PHE A 200 20.71 -8.85 -9.81
N ARG A 201 22.02 -8.85 -9.58
CA ARG A 201 23.07 -8.75 -10.59
C ARG A 201 22.91 -9.76 -11.74
N GLN A 202 22.41 -10.97 -11.44
CA GLN A 202 22.23 -12.02 -12.46
C GLN A 202 21.28 -11.61 -13.59
N PHE A 203 20.36 -10.70 -13.37
CA PHE A 203 19.47 -10.16 -14.41
C PHE A 203 20.12 -9.06 -15.25
N PHE A 204 21.34 -8.63 -14.88
CA PHE A 204 22.10 -7.55 -15.52
C PHE A 204 23.46 -8.06 -16.04
N ASN A 205 23.50 -9.24 -16.65
CA ASN A 205 24.70 -9.88 -17.19
C ASN A 205 25.82 -10.14 -16.16
N ASN A 206 25.49 -10.30 -14.88
CA ASN A 206 26.42 -10.38 -13.75
C ASN A 206 27.38 -9.18 -13.63
N ASP A 207 26.97 -8.01 -14.12
CA ASP A 207 27.77 -6.79 -14.14
C ASP A 207 27.22 -5.78 -13.14
N TRP A 208 27.97 -5.50 -12.10
CA TRP A 208 27.55 -4.51 -11.08
C TRP A 208 27.32 -3.11 -11.65
N ASN A 209 28.05 -2.70 -12.69
CA ASN A 209 27.86 -1.39 -13.31
C ASN A 209 26.57 -1.29 -14.15
N LYS A 210 26.02 -2.42 -14.57
CA LYS A 210 24.75 -2.50 -15.31
C LYS A 210 23.56 -2.82 -14.40
N THR A 211 23.84 -3.33 -13.20
CA THR A 211 22.79 -3.66 -12.23
C THR A 211 22.04 -2.39 -11.84
N GLN A 212 20.72 -2.44 -11.91
CA GLN A 212 19.90 -1.34 -11.44
C GLN A 212 20.17 -1.09 -9.97
N ALA A 213 20.45 0.16 -9.63
CA ALA A 213 20.60 0.64 -8.27
C ALA A 213 20.13 2.09 -8.20
N ALA A 214 19.51 2.47 -7.11
CA ALA A 214 19.03 3.83 -6.95
C ALA A 214 19.10 4.27 -5.49
N PHE A 215 19.40 5.55 -5.32
CA PHE A 215 19.10 6.34 -4.14
C PHE A 215 18.12 7.43 -4.54
N ARG A 216 16.94 7.48 -3.91
CA ARG A 216 15.79 8.22 -4.42
C ARG A 216 15.65 9.66 -3.93
N LEU A 217 16.49 10.10 -3.00
CA LEU A 217 16.39 11.45 -2.44
C LEU A 217 17.47 12.36 -3.04
N GLU A 218 17.10 13.61 -3.34
CA GLU A 218 18.02 14.66 -3.78
C GLU A 218 19.18 14.82 -2.77
N CYS A 219 20.41 14.83 -3.28
CA CYS A 219 21.62 14.88 -2.48
C CYS A 219 22.58 15.95 -3.02
N ASP A 220 22.83 16.99 -2.21
CA ASP A 220 23.74 18.08 -2.56
C ASP A 220 25.18 17.76 -2.16
N THR A 221 25.38 17.03 -1.04
CA THR A 221 26.70 16.61 -0.58
C THR A 221 27.42 15.72 -1.59
N TYR A 222 26.65 14.90 -2.33
CA TYR A 222 27.15 13.99 -3.35
C TYR A 222 26.46 14.22 -4.69
N PRO A 223 26.82 15.28 -5.44
CA PRO A 223 26.17 15.60 -6.72
C PRO A 223 26.28 14.45 -7.73
N GLY A 224 25.14 14.00 -8.24
CA GLY A 224 25.05 12.87 -9.18
C GLY A 224 24.75 11.51 -8.53
N LEU A 225 24.66 11.43 -7.21
CA LEU A 225 24.22 10.23 -6.49
C LEU A 225 22.74 9.95 -6.69
N THR A 226 21.91 11.00 -6.73
CA THR A 226 20.47 10.90 -6.90
C THR A 226 20.09 10.16 -8.19
N ALA A 227 19.18 9.21 -8.09
CA ALA A 227 18.73 8.39 -9.22
C ALA A 227 18.08 9.21 -10.34
N LYS A 228 18.39 8.85 -11.60
CA LYS A 228 17.92 9.56 -12.80
C LYS A 228 16.61 9.03 -13.38
N ASP A 229 16.25 7.82 -13.04
CA ASP A 229 15.00 7.14 -13.47
C ASP A 229 13.78 7.51 -12.62
N GLY A 230 13.96 8.40 -11.65
CA GLY A 230 12.96 8.94 -10.74
C GLY A 230 13.53 9.17 -9.36
N SER A 231 13.22 10.31 -8.78
CA SER A 231 13.70 10.73 -7.46
C SER A 231 12.75 11.75 -6.84
N TYR A 232 12.97 12.05 -5.57
CA TYR A 232 12.27 13.06 -4.81
C TYR A 232 13.20 14.21 -4.49
N SER A 233 12.74 15.44 -4.67
CA SER A 233 13.42 16.60 -4.11
C SER A 233 13.31 16.58 -2.58
N LYS A 234 14.24 17.25 -1.90
CA LYS A 234 14.17 17.44 -0.44
C LYS A 234 12.83 18.08 -0.04
N GLN A 235 12.37 19.06 -0.82
CA GLN A 235 11.13 19.77 -0.52
C GLN A 235 9.89 18.87 -0.67
N GLU A 236 9.82 18.01 -1.71
CA GLU A 236 8.74 17.03 -1.84
C GLU A 236 8.71 16.07 -0.65
N PHE A 237 9.88 15.58 -0.21
CA PHE A 237 9.97 14.67 0.93
C PHE A 237 9.60 15.35 2.26
N ILE A 238 9.97 16.62 2.45
CA ILE A 238 9.51 17.45 3.57
C ILE A 238 7.98 17.62 3.53
N ASN A 239 7.41 17.87 2.35
CA ASN A 239 5.96 18.05 2.21
C ASN A 239 5.21 16.74 2.49
N LEU A 240 5.74 15.59 2.06
CA LEU A 240 5.18 14.27 2.39
C LEU A 240 5.13 14.05 3.90
N GLN A 241 6.21 14.40 4.62
CA GLN A 241 6.23 14.27 6.08
C GLN A 241 5.22 15.23 6.75
N LYS A 242 5.09 16.47 6.27
CA LYS A 242 4.06 17.40 6.76
C LYS A 242 2.64 16.90 6.49
N LEU A 243 2.41 16.26 5.34
CA LEU A 243 1.14 15.60 5.04
C LEU A 243 0.92 14.43 6.04
N GLY A 244 1.95 13.64 6.29
CA GLY A 244 1.92 12.58 7.31
C GLY A 244 1.57 13.13 8.69
N GLU A 245 2.25 14.18 9.16
CA GLU A 245 1.98 14.85 10.43
C GLU A 245 0.50 15.26 10.55
N SER A 246 -0.08 15.87 9.49
CA SER A 246 -1.48 16.33 9.49
C SER A 246 -2.50 15.18 9.44
N ASN A 247 -2.09 13.98 9.03
CA ASN A 247 -2.90 12.77 8.95
C ASN A 247 -2.55 11.73 10.03
N PHE A 248 -1.68 12.08 10.98
CA PHE A 248 -1.19 11.21 12.05
C PHE A 248 -0.54 9.92 11.53
N VAL A 249 0.16 10.01 10.40
CA VAL A 249 1.00 8.96 9.82
C VAL A 249 2.45 9.43 9.84
N GLU A 250 3.29 8.82 10.67
CA GLU A 250 4.72 9.12 10.69
C GLU A 250 5.40 8.54 9.46
N ILE A 251 6.18 9.36 8.76
CA ILE A 251 7.02 8.94 7.63
C ILE A 251 8.41 8.63 8.19
N ILE A 252 8.84 7.39 8.09
CA ILE A 252 10.15 6.94 8.52
C ILE A 252 11.04 6.81 7.29
N PRO A 253 12.00 7.73 7.08
CA PRO A 253 12.98 7.58 6.02
C PRO A 253 13.96 6.45 6.38
N GLU A 254 14.27 5.61 5.40
CA GLU A 254 15.27 4.57 5.53
C GLU A 254 16.39 4.78 4.51
N ILE A 255 17.63 4.84 5.02
CA ILE A 255 18.85 4.70 4.22
C ILE A 255 19.49 3.39 4.65
N ASP A 256 19.43 2.38 3.79
CA ASP A 256 19.90 1.06 4.11
C ASP A 256 21.40 0.92 3.81
N VAL A 257 22.14 0.66 4.85
CA VAL A 257 23.59 0.43 4.88
C VAL A 257 23.92 -0.60 5.97
N PRO A 258 24.96 -1.44 5.83
CA PRO A 258 26.03 -1.42 4.81
C PRO A 258 25.80 -2.38 3.64
N ALA A 259 24.76 -3.23 3.65
CA ALA A 259 24.27 -3.96 2.49
C ALA A 259 23.33 -3.09 1.66
N HIS A 260 22.76 -3.59 0.58
CA HIS A 260 21.83 -2.86 -0.29
C HIS A 260 22.37 -1.50 -0.79
N SER A 261 23.68 -1.37 -0.85
CA SER A 261 24.42 -0.12 -1.01
C SER A 261 24.98 0.11 -2.41
N LEU A 262 24.52 -0.64 -3.43
CA LEU A 262 25.08 -0.56 -4.78
C LEU A 262 24.98 0.85 -5.40
N ALA A 263 23.94 1.61 -5.10
CA ALA A 263 23.83 2.98 -5.57
C ALA A 263 25.00 3.86 -5.06
N PHE A 264 25.43 3.63 -3.83
CA PHE A 264 26.55 4.34 -3.23
C PHE A 264 27.89 3.89 -3.80
N THR A 265 28.07 2.59 -4.02
CA THR A 265 29.31 2.04 -4.54
C THR A 265 29.45 2.21 -6.06
N GLN A 266 28.37 2.34 -6.81
CA GLN A 266 28.44 2.79 -8.21
C GLN A 266 28.90 4.27 -8.30
N TYR A 267 28.45 5.11 -7.35
CA TYR A 267 28.88 6.50 -7.25
C TYR A 267 30.34 6.63 -6.79
N LYS A 268 30.74 5.87 -5.77
CA LYS A 268 32.10 5.88 -5.16
C LYS A 268 32.64 4.45 -5.04
N PRO A 269 33.18 3.86 -6.13
CA PRO A 269 33.55 2.44 -6.16
C PRO A 269 34.58 2.00 -5.09
N GLU A 270 35.41 2.91 -4.60
CA GLU A 270 36.42 2.60 -3.59
C GLU A 270 35.86 2.24 -2.20
N ILE A 271 34.59 2.56 -1.91
CA ILE A 271 33.94 2.17 -0.66
C ILE A 271 33.22 0.81 -0.76
N GLY A 272 33.17 0.20 -1.95
CA GLY A 272 32.53 -1.09 -2.17
C GLY A 272 33.40 -2.27 -1.71
N SER A 273 32.74 -3.30 -1.16
CA SER A 273 33.41 -4.54 -0.77
C SER A 273 33.83 -5.35 -1.98
N LYS A 274 35.12 -5.62 -2.10
CA LYS A 274 35.64 -6.53 -3.13
C LYS A 274 35.37 -7.98 -2.81
N GLU A 275 35.21 -8.31 -1.54
CA GLU A 275 35.02 -9.69 -1.07
C GLU A 275 33.56 -10.11 -1.10
N TYR A 276 32.64 -9.25 -0.69
CA TYR A 276 31.22 -9.61 -0.51
C TYR A 276 30.31 -9.12 -1.64
N GLY A 277 30.83 -8.33 -2.55
CA GLY A 277 30.11 -7.74 -3.67
C GLY A 277 29.94 -6.24 -3.56
N MET A 278 29.79 -5.59 -4.70
CA MET A 278 29.68 -4.11 -4.76
C MET A 278 28.37 -3.57 -4.18
N ASP A 279 27.39 -4.42 -3.91
CA ASP A 279 26.19 -4.07 -3.17
C ASP A 279 26.38 -3.99 -1.64
N HIS A 280 27.61 -4.22 -1.19
CA HIS A 280 28.03 -4.11 0.21
C HIS A 280 29.15 -3.07 0.37
N LEU A 281 29.08 -2.27 1.42
CA LEU A 281 30.16 -1.34 1.78
C LEU A 281 31.35 -2.08 2.41
N ASP A 282 32.56 -1.63 2.15
CA ASP A 282 33.78 -2.12 2.83
C ASP A 282 33.88 -1.49 4.23
N LEU A 283 33.60 -2.27 5.26
CA LEU A 283 33.57 -1.79 6.65
C LEU A 283 34.98 -1.52 7.25
N PHE A 284 36.05 -1.97 6.58
CA PHE A 284 37.41 -1.71 7.00
C PHE A 284 37.97 -0.45 6.35
N ASN A 285 37.26 0.14 5.37
CA ASN A 285 37.69 1.36 4.71
C ASN A 285 37.16 2.61 5.45
N PRO A 286 38.02 3.49 5.98
CA PRO A 286 37.59 4.72 6.68
C PRO A 286 36.83 5.69 5.78
N GLU A 287 37.00 5.63 4.44
CA GLU A 287 36.22 6.43 3.48
C GLU A 287 34.73 6.03 3.45
N THR A 288 34.41 4.77 3.79
CA THR A 288 33.03 4.31 3.97
C THR A 288 32.31 5.13 5.04
N TYR A 289 32.93 5.29 6.21
CA TYR A 289 32.34 6.05 7.31
C TYR A 289 32.20 7.54 6.96
N LYS A 290 33.21 8.14 6.34
CA LYS A 290 33.14 9.55 5.89
C LYS A 290 31.95 9.76 4.89
N PHE A 291 31.76 8.79 3.99
CA PHE A 291 30.68 8.86 3.03
C PHE A 291 29.31 8.74 3.72
N VAL A 292 29.12 7.74 4.57
CA VAL A 292 27.84 7.49 5.25
C VAL A 292 27.52 8.60 6.26
N ASP A 293 28.54 9.10 7.00
CA ASP A 293 28.40 10.25 7.89
C ASP A 293 27.90 11.49 7.13
N GLY A 294 28.52 11.80 5.98
CA GLY A 294 28.12 12.92 5.15
C GLY A 294 26.71 12.78 4.60
N LEU A 295 26.32 11.55 4.24
CA LEU A 295 24.99 11.25 3.73
C LEU A 295 23.91 11.47 4.79
N PHE A 296 24.06 10.89 6.00
CA PHE A 296 23.10 11.10 7.09
C PHE A 296 23.08 12.55 7.58
N LYS A 297 24.25 13.18 7.68
CA LYS A 297 24.37 14.57 8.12
C LYS A 297 23.55 15.52 7.25
N GLU A 298 23.56 15.32 5.93
CA GLU A 298 22.81 16.16 4.99
C GLU A 298 21.30 16.24 5.30
N TYR A 299 20.71 15.14 5.77
CA TYR A 299 19.28 15.07 6.03
C TYR A 299 18.91 15.29 7.48
N LEU A 300 19.85 15.19 8.40
CA LEU A 300 19.62 15.26 9.85
C LEU A 300 20.06 16.59 10.47
N GLU A 301 21.00 17.32 9.85
CA GLU A 301 21.56 18.56 10.42
C GLU A 301 20.63 19.75 10.18
N GLY A 302 20.69 20.73 11.10
CA GLY A 302 20.01 22.01 10.99
C GLY A 302 18.77 22.14 11.86
N SER A 303 18.21 23.35 11.90
CA SER A 303 17.00 23.64 12.69
C SER A 303 15.71 23.09 12.06
N GLU A 304 15.72 22.90 10.74
CA GLU A 304 14.64 22.26 9.98
C GLU A 304 15.23 21.15 9.07
N PRO A 305 15.57 20.00 9.64
CA PRO A 305 16.20 18.93 8.88
C PRO A 305 15.22 18.34 7.85
N VAL A 306 15.76 17.74 6.79
CA VAL A 306 14.95 17.06 5.77
C VAL A 306 14.20 15.88 6.39
N PHE A 307 14.85 15.11 7.27
CA PHE A 307 14.20 14.07 8.06
C PHE A 307 13.57 14.68 9.31
N ARG A 308 12.28 15.00 9.23
CA ARG A 308 11.55 15.76 10.25
C ARG A 308 11.10 14.90 11.42
N GLY A 309 10.69 13.65 11.15
CA GLY A 309 10.14 12.72 12.13
C GLY A 309 11.08 12.38 13.28
N LYS A 310 10.57 11.72 14.30
CA LYS A 310 11.37 11.28 15.45
C LYS A 310 12.27 10.11 15.11
N ARG A 311 11.89 9.29 14.15
CA ARG A 311 12.51 8.00 13.83
C ARG A 311 13.22 8.06 12.49
N VAL A 312 14.38 7.39 12.43
CA VAL A 312 15.15 7.17 11.20
C VAL A 312 15.60 5.73 11.16
N HIS A 313 15.35 5.05 10.05
CA HIS A 313 15.80 3.69 9.84
C HIS A 313 17.15 3.69 9.12
N ILE A 314 18.12 2.94 9.66
CA ILE A 314 19.49 2.90 9.15
C ILE A 314 19.83 1.59 8.42
N GLY A 315 18.83 0.74 8.15
CA GLY A 315 19.03 -0.56 7.52
C GLY A 315 19.64 -1.56 8.47
N THR A 316 20.85 -2.04 8.14
CA THR A 316 21.69 -2.96 8.94
C THR A 316 21.24 -4.41 8.92
N ASP A 317 20.83 -4.90 7.77
CA ASP A 317 20.56 -6.32 7.52
C ASP A 317 21.64 -6.97 6.61
N GLU A 318 21.42 -8.17 6.23
CA GLU A 318 22.04 -9.00 5.16
C GLU A 318 23.57 -8.82 4.90
N TYR A 319 24.35 -8.50 5.93
CA TYR A 319 25.82 -8.46 5.78
C TYR A 319 26.46 -9.83 6.04
N SER A 320 27.69 -10.05 5.54
CA SER A 320 28.38 -11.33 5.67
C SER A 320 28.75 -11.66 7.12
N ASN A 321 28.54 -12.91 7.53
CA ASN A 321 29.01 -13.48 8.80
C ASN A 321 30.09 -14.56 8.63
N ALA A 322 30.73 -14.64 7.44
CA ALA A 322 31.69 -15.68 7.11
C ALA A 322 33.00 -15.62 7.94
N LYS A 323 33.33 -14.44 8.47
CA LYS A 323 34.55 -14.23 9.25
C LYS A 323 34.26 -13.46 10.55
N LYS A 324 34.90 -13.86 11.65
CA LYS A 324 34.70 -13.23 12.97
C LYS A 324 35.00 -11.71 12.93
N GLU A 325 36.11 -11.30 12.33
CA GLU A 325 36.48 -9.90 12.23
C GLU A 325 35.45 -9.05 11.46
N VAL A 326 34.80 -9.65 10.45
CA VAL A 326 33.73 -8.97 9.68
C VAL A 326 32.45 -8.81 10.52
N VAL A 327 32.10 -9.85 11.29
CA VAL A 327 30.99 -9.79 12.23
C VAL A 327 31.21 -8.70 13.28
N GLU A 328 32.39 -8.64 13.87
CA GLU A 328 32.70 -7.61 14.87
C GLU A 328 32.67 -6.20 14.26
N LYS A 329 33.18 -6.04 13.04
CA LYS A 329 33.11 -4.76 12.30
C LYS A 329 31.67 -4.35 11.93
N PHE A 330 30.83 -5.30 11.53
CA PHE A 330 29.42 -5.04 11.27
C PHE A 330 28.68 -4.58 12.56
N ARG A 331 28.99 -5.21 13.69
CA ARG A 331 28.42 -4.82 14.98
C ARG A 331 28.89 -3.42 15.41
N GLU A 332 30.19 -3.11 15.22
CA GLU A 332 30.77 -1.77 15.45
C GLU A 332 30.07 -0.72 14.55
N PHE A 333 29.88 -1.03 13.28
CA PHE A 333 29.18 -0.16 12.32
C PHE A 333 27.73 0.10 12.75
N THR A 334 26.99 -0.93 13.11
CA THR A 334 25.60 -0.81 13.56
C THR A 334 25.51 0.05 14.83
N ASP A 335 26.34 -0.20 15.83
CA ASP A 335 26.40 0.60 17.05
C ASP A 335 26.75 2.05 16.80
N HIS A 336 27.73 2.29 15.90
CA HIS A 336 28.15 3.63 15.50
C HIS A 336 26.98 4.42 14.90
N TYR A 337 26.25 3.86 13.92
CA TYR A 337 25.17 4.60 13.24
C TYR A 337 23.89 4.72 14.08
N ILE A 338 23.61 3.81 14.99
CA ILE A 338 22.59 4.02 16.02
C ILE A 338 22.92 5.30 16.81
N LYS A 339 24.13 5.39 17.35
CA LYS A 339 24.57 6.56 18.14
C LYS A 339 24.68 7.82 17.29
N TYR A 340 25.08 7.70 16.03
CA TYR A 340 25.20 8.82 15.11
C TYR A 340 23.86 9.50 14.87
N VAL A 341 22.80 8.75 14.50
CA VAL A 341 21.47 9.33 14.30
C VAL A 341 20.86 9.85 15.60
N GLU A 342 21.14 9.20 16.73
CA GLU A 342 20.73 9.70 18.06
C GLU A 342 21.39 11.03 18.42
N SER A 343 22.62 11.29 17.96
CA SER A 343 23.31 12.57 18.20
C SER A 343 22.57 13.77 17.57
N PHE A 344 21.70 13.53 16.60
CA PHE A 344 20.79 14.52 16.01
C PHE A 344 19.40 14.54 16.65
N GLY A 345 19.22 13.86 17.81
CA GLY A 345 17.95 13.81 18.54
C GLY A 345 16.91 12.86 17.93
N LYS A 346 17.32 11.93 17.08
CA LYS A 346 16.44 10.92 16.47
C LYS A 346 16.47 9.62 17.25
N GLN A 347 15.44 8.81 17.11
CA GLN A 347 15.39 7.43 17.56
C GLN A 347 15.77 6.51 16.38
N ALA A 348 16.80 5.68 16.57
CA ALA A 348 17.24 4.75 15.53
C ALA A 348 16.27 3.57 15.37
N MET A 349 16.03 3.18 14.13
CA MET A 349 15.41 1.90 13.76
C MET A 349 16.39 1.08 12.94
N VAL A 350 16.36 -0.23 13.11
CA VAL A 350 17.26 -1.19 12.46
C VAL A 350 16.48 -2.41 11.96
N TRP A 351 16.97 -3.04 10.89
CA TRP A 351 16.60 -4.42 10.58
C TRP A 351 17.32 -5.38 11.55
N GLY A 352 16.64 -6.41 11.95
CA GLY A 352 17.21 -7.42 12.84
C GLY A 352 18.26 -8.27 12.15
N ALA A 353 19.53 -8.25 12.66
CA ALA A 353 20.66 -9.00 12.12
C ALA A 353 21.58 -9.63 13.18
N LEU A 354 21.37 -9.38 14.47
CA LEU A 354 22.36 -9.68 15.51
C LEU A 354 22.43 -11.15 15.93
N THR A 355 21.47 -11.99 15.56
CA THR A 355 21.59 -13.46 15.68
C THR A 355 22.48 -14.01 14.58
N HIS A 356 22.34 -13.51 13.34
CA HIS A 356 23.19 -13.83 12.20
C HIS A 356 24.61 -13.32 12.40
N ALA A 357 24.75 -12.06 12.81
CA ALA A 357 26.01 -11.43 13.17
C ALA A 357 26.33 -11.62 14.68
N LYS A 358 26.35 -12.89 15.13
CA LYS A 358 26.67 -13.23 16.52
C LYS A 358 28.12 -12.92 16.83
N GLY A 359 28.39 -11.96 17.72
CA GLY A 359 29.73 -11.49 18.09
C GLY A 359 29.80 -10.94 19.51
N GLU A 360 30.96 -10.39 19.88
CA GLU A 360 31.26 -9.89 21.22
C GLU A 360 31.17 -8.36 21.31
N THR A 361 31.34 -7.65 20.19
CA THR A 361 31.22 -6.19 20.15
C THR A 361 29.79 -5.77 20.55
N PRO A 362 29.65 -4.95 21.61
CA PRO A 362 28.33 -4.53 22.07
C PRO A 362 27.65 -3.63 21.03
N VAL A 363 26.34 -3.81 20.85
CA VAL A 363 25.49 -2.93 20.04
C VAL A 363 24.44 -2.34 20.94
N LYS A 364 24.25 -1.03 20.90
CA LYS A 364 23.26 -0.33 21.70
C LYS A 364 21.86 -0.85 21.38
N SER A 365 21.07 -1.11 22.42
CA SER A 365 19.67 -1.58 22.32
C SER A 365 18.68 -0.62 22.99
N GLU A 366 19.13 0.12 24.01
CA GLU A 366 18.26 1.06 24.72
C GLU A 366 17.74 2.16 23.75
N ASN A 367 16.43 2.37 23.76
CA ASN A 367 15.74 3.31 22.89
C ASN A 367 15.89 3.01 21.38
N VAL A 368 16.21 1.77 20.99
CA VAL A 368 16.35 1.34 19.60
C VAL A 368 15.18 0.44 19.24
N ILE A 369 14.58 0.68 18.07
CA ILE A 369 13.51 -0.14 17.52
C ILE A 369 14.09 -1.11 16.49
N MET A 370 13.70 -2.38 16.59
CA MET A 370 14.17 -3.42 15.68
C MET A 370 12.99 -4.02 14.88
N ASN A 371 13.07 -3.95 13.57
CA ASN A 371 12.20 -4.66 12.65
C ASN A 371 12.61 -6.14 12.60
N CYS A 372 11.80 -7.03 13.18
CA CYS A 372 12.05 -8.46 13.22
C CYS A 372 11.42 -9.14 12.00
N TRP A 373 12.24 -9.40 10.98
CA TRP A 373 11.81 -9.92 9.69
C TRP A 373 12.07 -11.43 9.51
N TYR A 374 13.21 -11.91 9.97
CA TYR A 374 13.57 -13.32 9.89
C TYR A 374 14.28 -13.79 11.18
N ASN A 375 13.75 -14.86 11.81
CA ASN A 375 14.25 -15.31 13.11
C ASN A 375 15.69 -15.83 13.07
N GLY A 376 16.18 -16.26 11.90
CA GLY A 376 17.59 -16.64 11.70
C GLY A 376 18.55 -15.45 11.71
N TYR A 377 18.07 -14.27 11.33
CA TYR A 377 18.84 -13.02 11.40
C TYR A 377 18.74 -12.36 12.77
N ALA A 378 17.53 -12.33 13.36
CA ALA A 378 17.33 -11.83 14.72
C ALA A 378 16.28 -12.66 15.43
N ASN A 379 16.69 -13.45 16.42
CA ASN A 379 15.78 -14.17 17.29
C ASN A 379 15.01 -13.16 18.17
N PRO A 380 13.68 -13.03 18.03
CA PRO A 380 12.95 -11.96 18.69
C PRO A 380 13.03 -12.02 20.23
N LYS A 381 13.06 -13.21 20.85
CA LYS A 381 13.18 -13.34 22.29
C LYS A 381 14.54 -12.86 22.80
N ASP A 382 15.62 -13.23 22.10
CA ASP A 382 16.95 -12.77 22.45
C ASP A 382 17.06 -11.24 22.29
N MET A 383 16.46 -10.67 21.22
CA MET A 383 16.47 -9.23 21.00
C MET A 383 15.68 -8.46 22.06
N LYS A 384 14.55 -9.02 22.50
CA LYS A 384 13.79 -8.49 23.65
C LYS A 384 14.63 -8.50 24.94
N GLU A 385 15.33 -9.61 25.21
CA GLU A 385 16.21 -9.73 26.39
C GLU A 385 17.38 -8.73 26.36
N LEU A 386 17.87 -8.38 25.16
CA LEU A 386 18.86 -7.33 24.97
C LEU A 386 18.30 -5.91 25.17
N GLY A 387 16.97 -5.74 25.24
CA GLY A 387 16.31 -4.46 25.51
C GLY A 387 15.82 -3.69 24.29
N TYR A 388 15.77 -4.32 23.10
CA TYR A 388 15.17 -3.71 21.92
C TYR A 388 13.65 -3.62 22.02
N GLN A 389 13.08 -2.57 21.47
CA GLN A 389 11.65 -2.52 21.12
C GLN A 389 11.45 -3.18 19.76
N LEU A 390 10.49 -4.10 19.64
CA LEU A 390 10.34 -4.94 18.48
C LEU A 390 9.13 -4.54 17.64
N VAL A 391 9.29 -4.59 16.33
CA VAL A 391 8.21 -4.51 15.33
C VAL A 391 8.12 -5.84 14.61
N SER A 392 6.92 -6.44 14.62
CA SER A 392 6.65 -7.69 13.91
C SER A 392 6.48 -7.42 12.40
N ILE A 393 7.42 -7.92 11.61
CA ILE A 393 7.39 -7.82 10.14
C ILE A 393 7.93 -9.13 9.50
N PRO A 394 7.44 -10.33 9.92
CA PRO A 394 8.02 -11.59 9.50
C PRO A 394 7.85 -11.84 7.99
N ASP A 395 8.97 -12.12 7.31
CA ASP A 395 9.08 -12.31 5.86
C ASP A 395 8.13 -13.39 5.32
N GLY A 396 8.04 -14.52 6.02
CA GLY A 396 7.17 -15.65 5.65
C GLY A 396 5.67 -15.39 5.83
N ALA A 397 5.25 -14.21 6.33
CA ALA A 397 3.84 -13.90 6.55
C ALA A 397 3.39 -12.58 5.93
N VAL A 398 4.22 -11.52 6.02
CA VAL A 398 3.81 -10.15 5.68
C VAL A 398 4.69 -9.47 4.63
N TYR A 399 5.58 -10.20 3.92
CA TYR A 399 6.30 -9.69 2.76
C TYR A 399 5.50 -9.93 1.49
N ILE A 400 5.29 -8.86 0.73
CA ILE A 400 4.83 -8.89 -0.66
C ILE A 400 6.06 -8.70 -1.53
N VAL A 401 6.39 -9.70 -2.36
CA VAL A 401 7.44 -9.58 -3.38
C VAL A 401 6.78 -9.89 -4.73
N PRO A 402 6.32 -8.86 -5.44
CA PRO A 402 5.47 -9.04 -6.60
C PRO A 402 6.09 -9.93 -7.66
N ALA A 403 5.35 -10.96 -8.08
CA ALA A 403 5.70 -11.90 -9.14
C ALA A 403 7.02 -12.70 -8.92
N ALA A 404 7.63 -12.66 -7.74
CA ALA A 404 8.93 -13.26 -7.47
C ALA A 404 8.89 -14.80 -7.33
N GLY A 405 7.79 -15.35 -6.81
CA GLY A 405 7.56 -16.79 -6.66
C GLY A 405 8.25 -17.45 -5.46
N TYR A 406 9.02 -16.70 -4.65
CA TYR A 406 9.64 -17.17 -3.41
C TYR A 406 9.08 -16.53 -2.14
N TYR A 407 8.36 -15.43 -2.28
CA TYR A 407 7.50 -14.82 -1.26
C TYR A 407 6.09 -14.63 -1.82
N TYR A 408 5.20 -14.06 -1.04
CA TYR A 408 3.83 -13.80 -1.48
C TYR A 408 3.78 -12.74 -2.59
N ASP A 409 3.06 -13.05 -3.66
CA ASP A 409 2.62 -12.05 -4.64
C ASP A 409 1.48 -11.20 -4.08
N TYR A 410 0.53 -11.85 -3.39
CA TYR A 410 -0.51 -11.25 -2.55
C TYR A 410 -0.45 -11.91 -1.18
N LEU A 411 -0.56 -11.15 -0.10
CA LEU A 411 -0.60 -11.75 1.23
C LEU A 411 -1.80 -12.69 1.38
N ASN A 412 -1.62 -13.74 2.15
CA ASN A 412 -2.72 -14.60 2.55
C ASN A 412 -3.55 -13.90 3.64
N CYS A 413 -4.41 -12.95 3.21
CA CYS A 413 -5.21 -12.13 4.12
C CYS A 413 -6.16 -12.97 4.99
N ASP A 414 -6.68 -14.10 4.50
CA ASP A 414 -7.51 -15.01 5.30
C ASP A 414 -6.73 -15.58 6.47
N TYR A 415 -5.52 -16.09 6.22
CA TYR A 415 -4.65 -16.60 7.26
C TYR A 415 -4.25 -15.52 8.28
N LEU A 416 -3.82 -14.34 7.78
CA LEU A 416 -3.42 -13.22 8.64
C LEU A 416 -4.57 -12.76 9.53
N TYR A 417 -5.76 -12.62 8.97
CA TYR A 417 -6.95 -12.18 9.69
C TYR A 417 -7.33 -13.15 10.82
N LYS A 418 -7.22 -14.46 10.57
CA LYS A 418 -7.61 -15.50 11.54
C LYS A 418 -6.54 -15.83 12.59
N HIS A 419 -5.25 -15.76 12.21
CA HIS A 419 -4.19 -16.42 12.96
C HIS A 419 -3.02 -15.54 13.36
N TRP A 420 -2.81 -14.41 12.68
CA TRP A 420 -1.67 -13.53 12.94
C TRP A 420 -2.08 -12.32 13.78
N THR A 421 -1.18 -11.90 14.67
CA THR A 421 -1.18 -10.60 15.33
C THR A 421 0.26 -10.10 15.43
N PRO A 422 0.53 -8.83 15.75
CA PRO A 422 1.88 -8.36 16.00
C PRO A 422 2.64 -9.13 17.10
N ALA A 423 1.94 -9.80 18.02
CA ALA A 423 2.56 -10.72 19.00
C ALA A 423 3.13 -12.00 18.37
N SER A 424 2.90 -12.24 17.06
CA SER A 424 3.44 -13.38 16.33
C SER A 424 4.60 -12.91 15.44
N ILE A 425 5.85 -13.25 15.81
CA ILE A 425 7.06 -12.87 15.06
C ILE A 425 7.74 -14.14 14.54
N GLY A 426 7.52 -14.46 13.27
CA GLY A 426 7.99 -15.71 12.67
C GLY A 426 7.39 -16.92 13.39
N ASN A 427 8.25 -17.80 13.91
CA ASN A 427 7.84 -18.98 14.66
C ASN A 427 7.71 -18.75 16.18
N GLN A 428 7.85 -17.50 16.65
CA GLN A 428 7.75 -17.14 18.07
C GLN A 428 6.47 -16.38 18.37
N LYS A 429 5.90 -16.63 19.55
CA LYS A 429 4.74 -15.92 20.07
C LYS A 429 5.08 -15.22 21.38
N PHE A 430 4.52 -14.04 21.54
CA PHE A 430 4.56 -13.22 22.74
C PHE A 430 3.15 -13.07 23.30
N GLU A 431 3.04 -12.58 24.52
CA GLU A 431 1.74 -12.17 25.05
C GLU A 431 1.20 -10.97 24.27
N GLU A 432 -0.12 -10.93 24.08
CA GLU A 432 -0.78 -9.72 23.60
C GLU A 432 -0.48 -8.58 24.58
N ASN A 433 -0.20 -7.40 24.09
CA ASN A 433 0.21 -6.24 24.91
C ASN A 433 1.58 -6.38 25.60
N ASP A 434 2.46 -7.27 25.16
CA ASP A 434 3.85 -7.27 25.62
C ASP A 434 4.49 -5.91 25.31
N PRO A 435 4.99 -5.17 26.33
CA PRO A 435 5.48 -3.80 26.14
C PRO A 435 6.71 -3.70 25.23
N ALA A 436 7.41 -4.81 24.99
CA ALA A 436 8.50 -4.86 24.02
C ALA A 436 8.00 -4.88 22.58
N ILE A 437 6.76 -5.27 22.32
CA ILE A 437 6.18 -5.36 20.97
C ILE A 437 5.42 -4.08 20.67
N LEU A 438 6.02 -3.19 19.90
CA LEU A 438 5.38 -1.92 19.50
C LEU A 438 4.19 -2.12 18.57
N GLY A 439 4.26 -3.14 17.72
CA GLY A 439 3.22 -3.41 16.75
C GLY A 439 3.70 -4.22 15.57
N GLY A 440 3.01 -4.07 14.43
CA GLY A 440 3.30 -4.83 13.23
C GLY A 440 3.29 -3.98 11.96
N MET A 441 4.01 -4.46 10.98
CA MET A 441 4.11 -3.89 9.64
C MET A 441 4.02 -5.00 8.59
N PHE A 442 3.69 -4.61 7.38
CA PHE A 442 3.94 -5.43 6.19
C PHE A 442 4.86 -4.66 5.24
N ALA A 443 5.48 -5.37 4.32
CA ALA A 443 6.44 -4.78 3.39
C ALA A 443 6.12 -5.13 1.95
N VAL A 444 6.45 -4.21 1.03
CA VAL A 444 6.58 -4.50 -0.40
C VAL A 444 8.03 -4.33 -0.81
N TRP A 445 8.62 -5.43 -1.30
CA TRP A 445 9.95 -5.46 -1.88
C TRP A 445 9.86 -5.63 -3.40
N ASN A 446 10.52 -4.76 -4.13
CA ASN A 446 10.48 -4.75 -5.58
C ASN A 446 11.69 -5.47 -6.20
N ASP A 447 12.01 -6.68 -5.71
CA ASP A 447 13.18 -7.47 -6.10
C ASP A 447 13.31 -7.66 -7.62
N HIS A 448 12.17 -7.81 -8.30
CA HIS A 448 12.10 -7.89 -9.76
C HIS A 448 11.90 -6.50 -10.38
N VAL A 449 12.88 -5.66 -10.19
CA VAL A 449 12.95 -4.27 -10.66
C VAL A 449 12.10 -4.01 -11.92
N ASN A 450 11.17 -3.07 -11.82
CA ASN A 450 10.28 -2.69 -12.92
C ASN A 450 9.41 -3.81 -13.54
N GLY A 451 9.32 -4.98 -12.91
CA GLY A 451 8.49 -6.09 -13.42
C GLY A 451 6.99 -5.82 -13.38
N ILE A 452 6.55 -4.87 -12.57
CA ILE A 452 5.14 -4.48 -12.42
C ILE A 452 4.98 -2.95 -12.35
N SER A 453 3.75 -2.47 -12.50
CA SER A 453 3.44 -1.04 -12.32
C SER A 453 3.19 -0.67 -10.86
N VAL A 454 3.20 0.62 -10.55
CA VAL A 454 2.77 1.14 -9.24
C VAL A 454 1.31 0.78 -8.96
N LYS A 455 0.47 0.71 -9.99
CA LYS A 455 -0.94 0.26 -9.89
C LYS A 455 -1.05 -1.23 -9.51
N ASP A 456 -0.18 -2.07 -10.06
CA ASP A 456 -0.07 -3.48 -9.66
C ASP A 456 0.39 -3.62 -8.21
N ILE A 457 1.32 -2.77 -7.75
CA ILE A 457 1.74 -2.71 -6.35
C ILE A 457 0.54 -2.34 -5.48
N HIS A 458 -0.16 -1.27 -5.82
CA HIS A 458 -1.31 -0.80 -5.04
C HIS A 458 -2.42 -1.85 -4.91
N HIS A 459 -2.70 -2.57 -5.98
CA HIS A 459 -3.68 -3.66 -5.97
C HIS A 459 -3.31 -4.80 -4.99
N ARG A 460 -2.01 -4.98 -4.68
CA ARG A 460 -1.50 -5.92 -3.66
C ARG A 460 -1.51 -5.32 -2.26
N VAL A 461 -1.16 -4.05 -2.16
CA VAL A 461 -1.07 -3.30 -0.90
C VAL A 461 -2.43 -3.11 -0.25
N TYR A 462 -3.47 -2.76 -1.02
CA TYR A 462 -4.75 -2.33 -0.46
C TYR A 462 -5.45 -3.41 0.40
N PRO A 463 -5.63 -4.67 -0.04
CA PRO A 463 -6.21 -5.71 0.81
C PRO A 463 -5.33 -6.06 2.03
N ALA A 464 -4.00 -6.02 1.88
CA ALA A 464 -3.06 -6.24 2.97
C ALA A 464 -3.19 -5.15 4.03
N LEU A 465 -3.23 -3.88 3.63
CA LEU A 465 -3.37 -2.72 4.50
C LEU A 465 -4.67 -2.80 5.32
N GLN A 466 -5.81 -3.09 4.68
CA GLN A 466 -7.09 -3.25 5.38
C GLN A 466 -7.03 -4.40 6.40
N THR A 467 -6.43 -5.53 6.04
CA THR A 467 -6.30 -6.69 6.92
C THR A 467 -5.41 -6.42 8.13
N LEU A 468 -4.21 -5.86 7.89
CA LEU A 468 -3.29 -5.57 8.99
C LEU A 468 -3.78 -4.42 9.89
N SER A 469 -4.49 -3.46 9.32
CA SER A 469 -5.17 -2.41 10.09
C SER A 469 -6.07 -3.02 11.17
N VAL A 470 -6.91 -4.02 10.81
CA VAL A 470 -7.72 -4.76 11.80
C VAL A 470 -6.82 -5.44 12.83
N LYS A 471 -5.83 -6.20 12.39
CA LYS A 471 -5.00 -7.02 13.29
C LYS A 471 -4.13 -6.19 14.24
N CYS A 472 -3.62 -5.07 13.79
CA CYS A 472 -2.85 -4.17 14.64
C CYS A 472 -3.74 -3.32 15.57
N TRP A 473 -5.00 -3.07 15.19
CA TRP A 473 -5.95 -2.33 16.03
C TRP A 473 -6.64 -3.22 17.06
N THR A 474 -7.10 -4.42 16.68
CA THR A 474 -7.90 -5.31 17.53
C THR A 474 -7.11 -6.45 18.17
N GLY A 475 -5.89 -6.75 17.68
CA GLY A 475 -5.12 -7.90 18.13
C GLY A 475 -5.85 -9.23 17.85
N CYS A 476 -5.94 -10.08 18.87
CA CYS A 476 -6.68 -11.34 18.81
C CYS A 476 -8.20 -11.17 19.05
N LYS A 477 -8.70 -9.95 19.33
CA LYS A 477 -10.09 -9.68 19.71
C LYS A 477 -11.04 -9.48 18.52
N THR A 478 -10.60 -9.77 17.30
CA THR A 478 -11.43 -9.71 16.08
C THR A 478 -12.63 -10.64 16.21
N GLN A 479 -13.84 -10.11 15.98
CA GLN A 479 -15.09 -10.86 16.15
C GLN A 479 -15.77 -11.20 14.83
N LEU A 480 -15.57 -10.34 13.81
CA LEU A 480 -16.20 -10.50 12.50
C LEU A 480 -15.56 -11.66 11.72
N PRO A 481 -16.33 -12.62 11.14
CA PRO A 481 -15.79 -13.65 10.26
C PRO A 481 -15.09 -13.05 9.03
N TYR A 482 -13.95 -13.64 8.62
CA TYR A 482 -13.19 -13.16 7.45
C TYR A 482 -14.03 -13.08 6.17
N SER A 483 -14.92 -14.05 5.95
CA SER A 483 -15.79 -14.07 4.76
C SER A 483 -16.72 -12.85 4.65
N ILE A 484 -17.15 -12.31 5.79
CA ILE A 484 -17.93 -11.08 5.86
C ILE A 484 -17.00 -9.88 5.68
N PHE A 485 -15.88 -9.85 6.40
CA PHE A 485 -14.87 -8.81 6.27
C PHE A 485 -14.41 -8.63 4.81
N ASP A 486 -14.01 -9.71 4.15
CA ASP A 486 -13.48 -9.67 2.77
C ASP A 486 -14.51 -9.18 1.75
N LYS A 487 -15.78 -9.52 1.96
CA LYS A 487 -16.88 -9.02 1.13
C LYS A 487 -17.16 -7.54 1.38
N GLU A 488 -17.32 -7.15 2.65
CA GLU A 488 -17.76 -5.78 3.00
C GLU A 488 -16.64 -4.74 2.80
N ARG A 489 -15.35 -5.10 3.01
CA ARG A 489 -14.22 -4.18 2.77
C ARG A 489 -14.19 -3.60 1.35
N MET A 490 -14.73 -4.32 0.37
CA MET A 490 -14.78 -3.88 -1.03
C MET A 490 -15.76 -2.73 -1.27
N ASN A 491 -16.68 -2.49 -0.32
CA ASN A 491 -17.66 -1.42 -0.39
C ASN A 491 -17.13 -0.08 0.16
N LEU A 492 -15.95 -0.08 0.78
CA LEU A 492 -15.30 1.13 1.26
C LEU A 492 -14.39 1.73 0.19
N SER A 493 -14.35 3.04 0.12
CA SER A 493 -13.37 3.80 -0.66
C SER A 493 -11.97 3.61 -0.10
N GLU A 494 -10.96 3.91 -0.91
CA GLU A 494 -9.56 3.87 -0.47
C GLU A 494 -9.27 4.95 0.58
N ALA A 495 -9.71 6.18 0.31
CA ALA A 495 -9.71 7.32 1.23
C ALA A 495 -10.45 8.49 0.57
N PRO A 496 -10.76 9.57 1.30
CA PRO A 496 -11.31 10.78 0.69
C PRO A 496 -10.44 11.31 -0.44
N GLY A 497 -11.01 11.37 -1.65
CA GLY A 497 -10.33 11.87 -2.85
C GLY A 497 -9.23 10.98 -3.43
N VAL A 498 -9.13 9.73 -3.00
CA VAL A 498 -8.18 8.73 -3.53
C VAL A 498 -8.93 7.66 -4.31
N ASN A 499 -8.43 7.35 -5.51
CA ASN A 499 -8.96 6.29 -6.37
C ASN A 499 -7.81 5.64 -7.18
N GLU A 500 -6.83 5.06 -6.48
CA GLU A 500 -5.70 4.34 -7.10
C GLU A 500 -6.13 3.03 -7.76
N LEU A 501 -7.21 2.42 -7.26
CA LEU A 501 -7.82 1.24 -7.86
C LEU A 501 -8.57 1.54 -9.17
N GLY A 502 -8.83 2.81 -9.51
CA GLY A 502 -9.52 3.19 -10.73
C GLY A 502 -10.97 2.70 -10.79
N LYS A 503 -11.70 2.71 -9.68
CA LYS A 503 -13.13 2.35 -9.65
C LYS A 503 -13.97 3.43 -10.32
N LEU A 504 -15.10 3.05 -10.93
CA LEU A 504 -16.05 4.00 -11.45
C LEU A 504 -16.71 4.80 -10.30
N PRO A 505 -16.94 6.11 -10.47
CA PRO A 505 -17.44 6.95 -9.40
C PRO A 505 -18.90 6.64 -9.04
N ASN A 506 -19.28 6.88 -7.79
CA ASN A 506 -20.67 6.84 -7.29
C ASN A 506 -21.42 5.52 -7.55
N GLY A 507 -20.69 4.39 -7.66
CA GLY A 507 -21.28 3.06 -7.86
C GLY A 507 -21.96 2.87 -9.22
N ILE A 508 -21.72 3.75 -10.20
CA ILE A 508 -22.14 3.49 -11.59
C ILE A 508 -21.43 2.24 -12.11
N LYS A 509 -22.13 1.46 -12.93
CA LYS A 509 -21.61 0.21 -13.50
C LYS A 509 -21.15 0.35 -14.94
N GLU A 510 -21.52 1.43 -15.59
CA GLU A 510 -21.18 1.75 -16.97
C GLU A 510 -20.97 3.27 -17.11
N TYR A 511 -19.86 3.66 -17.72
CA TYR A 511 -19.60 5.03 -18.16
C TYR A 511 -19.60 5.06 -19.69
N THR A 512 -20.30 6.02 -20.30
CA THR A 512 -20.48 6.07 -21.75
C THR A 512 -20.11 7.41 -22.34
N VAL A 513 -19.50 7.38 -23.56
CA VAL A 513 -19.27 8.56 -24.40
C VAL A 513 -19.71 8.22 -25.83
N ALA A 514 -20.71 8.93 -26.34
CA ALA A 514 -21.28 8.64 -27.67
C ALA A 514 -20.24 8.82 -28.79
N GLN A 515 -19.40 9.86 -28.71
CA GLN A 515 -18.33 10.13 -29.67
C GLN A 515 -17.10 10.67 -28.95
N VAL A 516 -15.96 10.03 -29.17
CA VAL A 516 -14.66 10.48 -28.68
C VAL A 516 -14.05 11.39 -29.73
N LYS A 517 -13.84 12.67 -29.38
CA LYS A 517 -13.19 13.65 -30.26
C LYS A 517 -11.70 13.72 -29.97
N PRO A 518 -10.85 13.92 -30.99
CA PRO A 518 -9.43 14.20 -30.77
C PRO A 518 -9.22 15.32 -29.74
N GLY A 519 -8.25 15.15 -28.83
CA GLY A 519 -7.93 16.11 -27.77
C GLY A 519 -8.96 16.23 -26.65
N MET A 520 -10.06 15.47 -26.67
CA MET A 520 -11.12 15.51 -25.66
C MET A 520 -10.61 15.10 -24.28
N THR A 521 -10.98 15.85 -23.24
CA THR A 521 -10.80 15.45 -21.84
C THR A 521 -12.05 14.71 -21.36
N LEU A 522 -11.87 13.53 -20.77
CA LEU A 522 -12.94 12.73 -20.22
C LEU A 522 -13.08 12.97 -18.71
N ALA A 523 -14.21 12.57 -18.14
CA ALA A 523 -14.48 12.71 -16.71
C ALA A 523 -13.73 11.66 -15.86
N LEU A 524 -13.26 10.57 -16.47
CA LEU A 524 -12.48 9.53 -15.80
C LEU A 524 -10.99 9.74 -16.05
N GLU A 525 -10.17 9.53 -15.03
CA GLU A 525 -8.72 9.46 -15.17
C GLU A 525 -8.31 8.14 -15.83
N GLU A 526 -8.84 7.04 -15.32
CA GLU A 526 -8.53 5.67 -15.72
C GLU A 526 -9.61 4.71 -15.20
N VAL A 527 -9.59 3.45 -15.66
CA VAL A 527 -10.31 2.34 -15.04
C VAL A 527 -9.34 1.23 -14.68
N GLY A 528 -9.41 0.76 -13.42
CA GLY A 528 -8.53 -0.26 -12.87
C GLY A 528 -9.10 -1.68 -12.96
N TYR A 529 -8.39 -2.61 -12.40
CA TYR A 529 -8.76 -4.04 -12.40
C TYR A 529 -9.99 -4.29 -11.53
N ASP A 530 -10.94 -5.12 -11.93
CA ASP A 530 -11.13 -5.77 -13.23
C ASP A 530 -11.97 -4.85 -14.12
N TYR A 531 -11.65 -4.72 -15.41
CA TYR A 531 -12.40 -3.82 -16.28
C TYR A 531 -12.69 -4.40 -17.67
N THR A 532 -13.67 -3.80 -18.35
CA THR A 532 -13.92 -3.92 -19.78
C THR A 532 -14.14 -2.55 -20.40
N VAL A 533 -13.35 -2.23 -21.43
CA VAL A 533 -13.51 -1.00 -22.24
C VAL A 533 -13.83 -1.40 -23.66
N THR A 534 -14.91 -0.89 -24.25
CA THR A 534 -15.30 -1.16 -25.63
C THR A 534 -15.60 0.13 -26.37
N PHE A 535 -15.25 0.19 -27.66
CA PHE A 535 -15.55 1.30 -28.54
C PHE A 535 -15.67 0.83 -30.00
N THR A 536 -16.45 1.54 -30.77
CA THR A 536 -16.54 1.34 -32.23
C THR A 536 -15.56 2.25 -32.93
N ILE A 537 -14.81 1.72 -33.90
CA ILE A 537 -13.86 2.49 -34.68
C ILE A 537 -14.14 2.32 -36.19
N GLU A 538 -14.05 3.43 -36.93
CA GLU A 538 -13.89 3.45 -38.38
C GLU A 538 -12.50 3.97 -38.67
N GLY A 539 -11.61 3.05 -39.10
CA GLY A 539 -10.16 3.29 -39.17
C GLY A 539 -9.76 4.26 -40.29
N GLU A 540 -8.76 5.07 -40.00
CA GLU A 540 -8.03 5.89 -40.97
C GLU A 540 -6.53 5.55 -40.97
N ASN A 541 -5.75 6.11 -41.90
CA ASN A 541 -4.30 5.98 -41.91
C ASN A 541 -3.70 6.78 -40.75
N GLU A 542 -3.50 6.12 -39.64
CA GLU A 542 -2.85 6.71 -38.47
C GLU A 542 -1.33 6.68 -38.62
N ASN A 543 -0.67 7.71 -38.14
CA ASN A 543 0.78 7.74 -38.04
C ASN A 543 1.23 6.83 -36.89
N LYS A 544 2.45 6.29 -36.98
CA LYS A 544 3.05 5.61 -35.81
C LYS A 544 3.16 6.55 -34.62
N GLY A 545 2.80 6.07 -33.43
CA GLY A 545 2.73 6.87 -32.21
C GLY A 545 1.38 7.56 -31.98
N THR A 546 0.35 7.28 -32.82
CA THR A 546 -0.99 7.86 -32.60
C THR A 546 -1.65 7.26 -31.35
N GLU A 547 -1.88 8.12 -30.39
CA GLU A 547 -2.54 7.79 -29.12
C GLU A 547 -4.07 7.82 -29.28
N LEU A 548 -4.76 6.86 -28.64
CA LEU A 548 -6.20 6.95 -28.44
C LEU A 548 -6.52 7.62 -27.11
N PHE A 549 -5.91 7.14 -26.03
CA PHE A 549 -6.11 7.67 -24.68
C PHE A 549 -4.80 7.75 -23.90
N ARG A 550 -4.75 8.70 -22.99
CA ARG A 550 -3.63 8.94 -22.08
C ARG A 550 -4.14 9.22 -20.65
N SER A 551 -3.44 8.70 -19.66
CA SER A 551 -3.49 9.14 -18.24
C SER A 551 -2.08 9.51 -17.76
N ALA A 552 -1.94 9.80 -16.47
CA ALA A 552 -0.62 9.98 -15.87
C ALA A 552 0.23 8.69 -15.89
N ASN A 553 -0.42 7.51 -15.89
CA ASN A 553 0.21 6.20 -15.69
C ASN A 553 0.45 5.43 -16.98
N ALA A 554 -0.35 5.67 -18.04
CA ALA A 554 -0.32 4.87 -19.26
C ALA A 554 -0.77 5.65 -20.49
N VAL A 555 -0.40 5.10 -21.66
CA VAL A 555 -0.89 5.53 -22.97
C VAL A 555 -1.41 4.31 -23.73
N PHE A 556 -2.60 4.40 -24.28
CA PHE A 556 -3.16 3.39 -25.18
C PHE A 556 -3.10 3.94 -26.62
N TYR A 557 -2.46 3.19 -27.52
CA TYR A 557 -2.21 3.57 -28.90
C TYR A 557 -3.17 2.93 -29.87
N LEU A 558 -3.72 3.70 -30.82
CA LEU A 558 -4.31 3.17 -32.05
C LEU A 558 -3.23 2.62 -33.00
N SER A 559 -2.06 3.26 -32.99
CA SER A 559 -0.92 2.92 -33.82
C SER A 559 0.34 3.11 -32.98
N ASP A 560 0.93 2.04 -32.46
CA ASP A 560 2.12 2.12 -31.62
C ASP A 560 3.32 2.74 -32.34
N PRO A 561 4.30 3.33 -31.62
CA PRO A 561 5.39 4.08 -32.26
C PRO A 561 6.40 3.20 -33.01
N VAL A 562 6.38 1.86 -32.79
CA VAL A 562 7.39 0.97 -33.39
C VAL A 562 6.85 0.22 -34.60
N GLU A 563 5.72 -0.46 -34.48
CA GLU A 563 5.14 -1.30 -35.55
C GLU A 563 3.83 -0.75 -36.14
N GLY A 564 3.19 0.22 -35.46
CA GLY A 564 1.90 0.77 -35.91
C GLY A 564 0.73 -0.18 -35.67
N LYS A 565 0.78 -0.96 -34.61
CA LYS A 565 -0.27 -1.87 -34.13
C LYS A 565 -1.00 -1.27 -32.92
N LEU A 566 -2.16 -1.82 -32.57
CA LEU A 566 -2.76 -1.53 -31.27
C LEU A 566 -1.80 -1.92 -30.15
N GLY A 567 -1.68 -1.06 -29.15
CA GLY A 567 -0.77 -1.32 -28.06
C GLY A 567 -0.92 -0.34 -26.91
N TYR A 568 -0.11 -0.49 -25.90
CA TYR A 568 -0.06 0.43 -24.78
C TYR A 568 1.33 0.54 -24.19
N TYR A 569 1.61 1.71 -23.62
CA TYR A 569 2.84 2.02 -22.92
C TYR A 569 2.51 2.27 -21.44
N ARG A 570 3.24 1.62 -20.55
CA ARG A 570 3.23 1.87 -19.12
C ARG A 570 4.61 1.63 -18.50
N ASP A 571 5.01 2.43 -17.55
CA ASP A 571 6.25 2.27 -16.75
C ASP A 571 7.51 1.94 -17.57
N GLY A 572 7.70 2.60 -18.71
CA GLY A 572 8.87 2.41 -19.57
C GLY A 572 8.73 1.25 -20.58
N PHE A 573 7.62 0.50 -20.59
CA PHE A 573 7.44 -0.67 -21.44
C PHE A 573 6.30 -0.50 -22.44
N LEU A 574 6.61 -0.78 -23.72
CA LEU A 574 5.64 -0.86 -24.81
C LEU A 574 5.16 -2.30 -24.96
N ASN A 575 3.86 -2.50 -24.83
CA ASN A 575 3.18 -3.77 -25.08
C ASN A 575 2.29 -3.63 -26.32
N ARG A 576 2.29 -4.61 -27.20
CA ARG A 576 1.58 -4.58 -28.49
C ARG A 576 0.73 -5.81 -28.66
N PHE A 577 -0.45 -5.60 -29.20
CA PHE A 577 -1.25 -6.68 -29.77
C PHE A 577 -0.83 -6.93 -31.21
N ASN A 578 -0.94 -8.18 -31.68
CA ASN A 578 -0.69 -8.49 -33.08
C ASN A 578 -1.90 -8.13 -33.97
N TYR A 579 -2.38 -6.89 -33.83
CA TYR A 579 -3.52 -6.38 -34.55
C TYR A 579 -3.30 -4.91 -34.97
N ARG A 580 -3.68 -4.62 -36.22
CA ARG A 580 -3.64 -3.26 -36.80
C ARG A 580 -5.02 -2.90 -37.31
N ILE A 581 -5.45 -1.67 -37.05
CA ILE A 581 -6.64 -1.11 -37.63
C ILE A 581 -6.27 -0.55 -39.02
N ASN A 582 -6.97 -1.00 -40.06
CA ASN A 582 -6.73 -0.56 -41.42
C ASN A 582 -7.68 0.59 -41.81
N LYS A 583 -7.28 1.38 -42.82
CA LYS A 583 -8.15 2.43 -43.37
C LYS A 583 -9.47 1.81 -43.87
N GLY A 584 -10.60 2.41 -43.48
CA GLY A 584 -11.95 1.99 -43.84
C GLY A 584 -12.46 0.77 -43.09
N GLU A 585 -11.66 0.20 -42.25
CA GLU A 585 -12.09 -0.92 -41.38
C GLU A 585 -13.08 -0.43 -40.31
N LYS A 586 -14.24 -1.05 -40.23
CA LYS A 586 -15.23 -0.83 -39.17
C LYS A 586 -15.18 -2.00 -38.20
N ALA A 587 -14.83 -1.70 -36.95
CA ALA A 587 -14.69 -2.71 -35.94
C ALA A 587 -15.18 -2.24 -34.56
N VAL A 588 -15.65 -3.15 -33.75
CA VAL A 588 -15.82 -2.99 -32.32
C VAL A 588 -14.58 -3.55 -31.63
N ILE A 589 -13.84 -2.68 -30.97
CA ILE A 589 -12.65 -3.03 -30.21
C ILE A 589 -13.05 -3.14 -28.74
N THR A 590 -12.71 -4.26 -28.10
CA THR A 590 -12.91 -4.43 -26.66
C THR A 590 -11.60 -4.84 -26.00
N ILE A 591 -11.24 -4.11 -24.96
CA ILE A 591 -10.07 -4.37 -24.12
C ILE A 591 -10.56 -4.78 -22.73
N GLN A 592 -10.11 -5.92 -22.26
CA GLN A 592 -10.32 -6.35 -20.88
C GLN A 592 -8.97 -6.43 -20.16
N GLY A 593 -8.94 -5.97 -18.91
CA GLY A 593 -7.75 -6.06 -18.08
C GLY A 593 -8.06 -6.52 -16.67
N ASN A 594 -7.21 -7.37 -16.16
CA ASN A 594 -7.16 -7.72 -14.75
C ASN A 594 -5.71 -7.67 -14.24
N ASN A 595 -5.48 -8.04 -12.98
CA ASN A 595 -4.16 -8.03 -12.34
C ASN A 595 -3.15 -9.06 -12.88
N LYS A 596 -3.47 -9.77 -13.97
CA LYS A 596 -2.60 -10.79 -14.59
C LYS A 596 -2.40 -10.60 -16.09
N MET A 597 -3.37 -10.01 -16.79
CA MET A 597 -3.37 -9.98 -18.24
C MET A 597 -4.19 -8.83 -18.82
N THR A 598 -3.93 -8.54 -20.10
CA THR A 598 -4.75 -7.64 -20.93
C THR A 598 -5.20 -8.40 -22.18
N ARG A 599 -6.50 -8.38 -22.52
CA ARG A 599 -7.10 -9.07 -23.65
C ARG A 599 -7.63 -8.11 -24.68
N LEU A 600 -7.47 -8.49 -25.95
CA LEU A 600 -8.06 -7.82 -27.11
C LEU A 600 -9.17 -8.69 -27.72
N TYR A 601 -10.34 -8.09 -27.89
CA TYR A 601 -11.42 -8.64 -28.72
C TYR A 601 -11.68 -7.68 -29.88
N VAL A 602 -12.00 -8.23 -31.05
CA VAL A 602 -12.43 -7.49 -32.25
C VAL A 602 -13.72 -8.11 -32.76
N ASN A 603 -14.76 -7.30 -32.85
CA ASN A 603 -16.11 -7.73 -33.22
C ASN A 603 -16.61 -8.93 -32.39
N GLY A 604 -16.36 -8.87 -31.09
CA GLY A 604 -16.76 -9.92 -30.14
C GLY A 604 -15.87 -11.16 -30.10
N GLU A 605 -14.89 -11.29 -30.97
CA GLU A 605 -13.96 -12.43 -31.01
C GLU A 605 -12.65 -12.10 -30.30
N LYS A 606 -12.21 -12.97 -29.39
CA LYS A 606 -10.89 -12.85 -28.75
C LYS A 606 -9.78 -13.00 -29.78
N LYS A 607 -8.97 -11.98 -29.96
CA LYS A 607 -7.83 -12.00 -30.88
C LYS A 607 -6.52 -12.32 -30.17
N GLU A 608 -6.31 -11.78 -28.99
CA GLU A 608 -5.06 -11.98 -28.25
C GLU A 608 -5.22 -11.75 -26.76
N GLU A 609 -4.33 -12.38 -26.01
CA GLU A 609 -4.18 -12.22 -24.58
C GLU A 609 -2.69 -11.99 -24.24
N LEU A 610 -2.40 -10.86 -23.64
CA LEU A 610 -1.07 -10.50 -23.16
C LEU A 610 -0.97 -10.85 -21.66
N GLY A 611 -0.58 -12.08 -21.36
CA GLY A 611 -0.29 -12.55 -20.01
C GLY A 611 1.14 -12.23 -19.58
N PRO A 612 1.58 -12.70 -18.39
CA PRO A 612 2.94 -12.50 -17.90
C PRO A 612 4.00 -13.02 -18.86
N GLN A 613 5.07 -12.26 -19.02
CA GLN A 613 6.25 -12.68 -19.78
C GLN A 613 7.36 -13.07 -18.81
N THR A 614 7.89 -14.29 -18.96
CA THR A 614 9.02 -14.73 -18.15
C THR A 614 10.33 -14.36 -18.85
N ILE A 615 11.20 -13.66 -18.13
CA ILE A 615 12.55 -13.34 -18.52
C ILE A 615 13.47 -14.24 -17.69
N TYR A 616 14.32 -14.98 -18.36
CA TYR A 616 15.30 -15.85 -17.71
C TYR A 616 16.65 -15.16 -17.61
N VAL A 617 17.43 -15.53 -16.60
CA VAL A 617 18.82 -15.11 -16.49
C VAL A 617 19.57 -15.59 -17.74
N MET A 618 20.11 -14.63 -18.49
CA MET A 618 20.98 -14.92 -19.66
C MET A 618 22.42 -14.96 -19.16
N ARG A 619 23.02 -16.16 -19.15
CA ARG A 619 24.43 -16.34 -18.81
C ARG A 619 25.18 -16.92 -20.00
N GLU A 620 26.39 -16.41 -20.22
CA GLU A 620 27.32 -17.07 -21.17
C GLU A 620 27.72 -18.45 -20.65
N GLN A 621 28.16 -19.32 -21.52
CA GLN A 621 28.34 -20.78 -21.47
C GLN A 621 29.01 -21.40 -20.23
N ASP A 622 29.23 -20.69 -19.15
CA ASP A 622 29.88 -21.24 -17.97
C ASP A 622 28.92 -22.01 -17.07
N LYS A 623 29.39 -23.09 -16.51
CA LYS A 623 28.73 -23.81 -15.45
C LYS A 623 28.69 -22.92 -14.20
N VAL A 624 27.51 -22.72 -13.66
CA VAL A 624 27.29 -21.89 -12.48
C VAL A 624 26.58 -22.71 -11.39
N ASN A 625 26.89 -22.40 -10.15
CA ASN A 625 26.18 -22.94 -9.03
C ASN A 625 24.93 -22.10 -8.75
N ASN A 626 23.80 -22.76 -8.59
CA ASN A 626 22.60 -22.09 -8.09
C ASN A 626 22.74 -21.77 -6.60
N HIS A 627 21.74 -21.12 -6.05
CA HIS A 627 21.67 -20.77 -4.62
C HIS A 627 21.88 -21.97 -3.66
N TYR A 628 21.63 -23.20 -4.12
CA TYR A 628 21.82 -24.44 -3.34
C TYR A 628 23.13 -25.16 -3.64
N GLY A 629 24.06 -24.53 -4.34
CA GLY A 629 25.34 -25.13 -4.70
C GLY A 629 25.28 -26.18 -5.85
N GLN A 630 24.15 -26.30 -6.53
CA GLN A 630 23.98 -27.19 -7.65
C GLN A 630 24.53 -26.57 -8.93
N GLU A 631 25.42 -27.28 -9.60
CA GLU A 631 25.97 -26.86 -10.89
C GLU A 631 24.95 -27.11 -12.01
N TYR A 632 24.72 -26.12 -12.86
CA TYR A 632 23.83 -26.22 -14.01
C TYR A 632 24.36 -25.45 -15.22
N ASN A 633 23.88 -25.85 -16.41
CA ASN A 633 24.22 -25.16 -17.64
C ASN A 633 23.44 -23.85 -17.71
N ALA A 634 24.11 -22.73 -17.93
CA ALA A 634 23.57 -21.39 -17.94
C ALA A 634 22.39 -21.16 -18.92
N PHE A 635 22.28 -21.98 -19.96
CA PHE A 635 21.20 -21.94 -20.94
C PHE A 635 19.97 -22.77 -20.58
N THR A 636 20.03 -23.55 -19.50
CA THR A 636 18.88 -24.34 -19.05
C THR A 636 18.31 -23.65 -17.81
N PRO A 637 17.26 -22.81 -17.94
CA PRO A 637 16.61 -22.20 -16.77
C PRO A 637 16.09 -23.34 -15.90
N THR A 638 16.60 -23.46 -14.69
CA THR A 638 16.04 -24.43 -13.77
C THR A 638 14.64 -23.98 -13.39
N MET A 639 13.64 -24.77 -13.78
CA MET A 639 12.23 -24.53 -13.43
C MET A 639 12.01 -24.37 -11.91
N TYR A 640 13.00 -24.69 -11.11
CA TYR A 640 12.92 -24.77 -9.65
C TYR A 640 13.61 -23.63 -8.91
N ASN A 641 14.40 -22.77 -9.58
CA ASN A 641 15.01 -21.62 -8.91
C ASN A 641 14.27 -20.31 -9.28
N PRO A 642 13.39 -19.81 -8.41
CA PRO A 642 12.63 -18.59 -8.69
C PRO A 642 13.53 -17.35 -8.83
N ARG A 643 14.76 -17.35 -8.28
CA ARG A 643 15.72 -16.25 -8.40
C ARG A 643 16.41 -16.15 -9.75
N GLU A 644 16.18 -17.11 -10.66
CA GLU A 644 16.77 -17.12 -12.01
C GLU A 644 15.79 -16.74 -13.11
N LYS A 645 14.57 -16.40 -12.73
CA LYS A 645 13.54 -15.93 -13.64
C LYS A 645 12.84 -14.70 -13.03
N MET A 646 12.49 -13.78 -13.90
CA MET A 646 11.70 -12.60 -13.57
C MET A 646 10.41 -12.63 -14.39
N HIS A 647 9.29 -12.35 -13.75
CA HIS A 647 8.01 -12.25 -14.43
C HIS A 647 7.67 -10.77 -14.64
N TYR A 648 7.71 -10.37 -15.91
CA TYR A 648 7.21 -9.06 -16.32
C TYR A 648 5.69 -9.15 -16.56
N GLN A 649 4.93 -8.35 -15.84
CA GLN A 649 3.47 -8.32 -15.96
C GLN A 649 3.06 -7.40 -17.11
N ARG A 650 2.25 -7.91 -18.06
CA ARG A 650 1.69 -7.13 -19.17
C ARG A 650 0.25 -6.70 -18.87
N THR A 651 0.05 -6.19 -17.66
CA THR A 651 -1.21 -5.63 -17.17
C THR A 651 -1.35 -4.19 -17.60
N LEU A 652 -2.56 -3.67 -17.64
CA LEU A 652 -2.87 -2.28 -17.95
C LEU A 652 -4.01 -1.80 -17.07
N VAL A 653 -3.80 -0.74 -16.30
CA VAL A 653 -4.89 0.13 -15.85
C VAL A 653 -5.21 1.04 -17.04
N PHE A 654 -6.44 0.97 -17.56
CA PHE A 654 -6.76 1.55 -18.85
C PHE A 654 -6.87 3.08 -18.75
N PRO A 655 -6.05 3.84 -19.50
CA PRO A 655 -6.03 5.30 -19.43
C PRO A 655 -7.27 5.90 -20.10
N LEU A 656 -7.85 6.95 -19.49
CA LEU A 656 -9.06 7.60 -19.99
C LEU A 656 -9.02 9.13 -19.90
N ARG A 657 -8.01 9.71 -19.21
CA ARG A 657 -8.00 11.16 -18.90
C ARG A 657 -8.16 12.05 -20.12
N LYS A 658 -7.43 11.77 -21.18
CA LYS A 658 -7.39 12.60 -22.38
C LYS A 658 -7.31 11.74 -23.63
N ALA A 659 -8.15 12.05 -24.61
CA ALA A 659 -8.03 11.50 -25.95
C ALA A 659 -6.83 12.14 -26.68
N GLY A 660 -6.09 11.34 -27.46
CA GLY A 660 -5.02 11.79 -28.31
C GLY A 660 -5.51 12.53 -29.56
N GLU A 661 -4.56 12.88 -30.42
CA GLU A 661 -4.85 13.45 -31.75
C GLU A 661 -4.84 12.30 -32.79
N PHE A 662 -6.01 11.91 -33.27
CA PHE A 662 -6.20 10.82 -34.24
C PHE A 662 -7.18 11.21 -35.33
N LYS A 663 -7.18 10.47 -36.45
CA LYS A 663 -8.00 10.73 -37.65
C LYS A 663 -9.23 9.81 -37.71
N SER A 664 -9.13 8.62 -37.15
CA SER A 664 -10.18 7.61 -37.14
C SER A 664 -11.45 8.13 -36.44
N ASN A 665 -12.61 7.64 -36.84
CA ASN A 665 -13.86 7.97 -36.17
C ASN A 665 -14.10 6.97 -35.03
N VAL A 666 -14.09 7.45 -33.78
CA VAL A 666 -14.25 6.64 -32.56
C VAL A 666 -15.57 6.98 -31.87
N THR A 667 -16.46 6.02 -31.76
CA THR A 667 -17.81 6.20 -31.21
C THR A 667 -18.16 5.10 -30.20
N ASN A 668 -19.23 5.29 -29.46
CA ASN A 668 -19.81 4.30 -28.54
C ASN A 668 -18.80 3.77 -27.51
N LEU A 669 -17.95 4.65 -26.95
CA LEU A 669 -17.08 4.27 -25.85
C LEU A 669 -17.93 3.89 -24.63
N LYS A 670 -17.73 2.68 -24.13
CA LYS A 670 -18.32 2.19 -22.88
C LYS A 670 -17.22 1.63 -22.00
N VAL A 671 -17.28 1.94 -20.72
CA VAL A 671 -16.32 1.53 -19.69
C VAL A 671 -17.08 0.86 -18.55
N TYR A 672 -16.64 -0.32 -18.16
CA TYR A 672 -17.19 -1.13 -17.08
C TYR A 672 -16.07 -1.44 -16.06
N ASP A 673 -16.36 -1.35 -14.77
CA ASP A 673 -15.46 -1.77 -13.67
C ASP A 673 -15.65 -3.27 -13.35
N SER A 674 -15.76 -4.08 -14.37
CA SER A 674 -15.91 -5.54 -14.29
C SER A 674 -15.47 -6.23 -15.58
N ILE A 675 -15.07 -7.50 -15.45
CA ILE A 675 -14.86 -8.39 -16.59
C ILE A 675 -16.23 -8.86 -17.09
N LEU A 676 -16.59 -8.45 -18.30
CA LEU A 676 -17.81 -8.91 -18.96
C LEU A 676 -17.62 -10.30 -19.57
N GLU A 677 -18.67 -11.10 -19.51
CA GLU A 677 -18.70 -12.43 -20.12
C GLU A 677 -18.59 -12.36 -21.65
N GLU A 678 -17.95 -13.35 -22.28
CA GLU A 678 -17.72 -13.35 -23.74
C GLU A 678 -19.01 -13.28 -24.57
N TRP A 679 -20.09 -13.89 -24.07
CA TRP A 679 -21.39 -13.82 -24.77
C TRP A 679 -21.95 -12.38 -24.80
N TYR A 680 -21.66 -11.58 -23.76
CA TYR A 680 -22.06 -10.17 -23.72
C TYR A 680 -21.19 -9.32 -24.64
N ILE A 681 -19.86 -9.57 -24.67
CA ILE A 681 -18.94 -8.91 -25.60
C ILE A 681 -19.34 -9.16 -27.05
N LYS A 682 -19.83 -10.34 -27.40
CA LYS A 682 -20.36 -10.67 -28.74
C LYS A 682 -21.61 -9.90 -29.11
N SER A 683 -22.28 -9.29 -28.16
CA SER A 683 -23.49 -8.49 -28.41
C SER A 683 -23.22 -7.01 -28.73
N PHE A 684 -21.98 -6.56 -28.58
CA PHE A 684 -21.57 -5.22 -28.99
C PHE A 684 -21.40 -5.13 -30.52
#